data_faf4e410e0452284b5531483fb3af887
#
_entry.id   faf4e410e0452284b5531483fb3af887
#
_cell.length_a   1.000
_cell.length_b   1.000
_cell.length_c   1.000
_cell.angle_alpha   90.00
_cell.angle_beta   90.00
_cell.angle_gamma   90.00
#
_symmetry.space_group_name_H-M   'P 1'
#
loop_
_entity.id
_entity.type
_entity.pdbx_description
1 polymer ?
#
loop_
_entity_poly.entity_id
_entity_poly.type
_entity_poly.pdbx_seq_one_letter_code
_entity_poly.pdbx_strand_id
1 'polypeptide(L)'
;MYYDLRKGGSLGNNPEWLKPHMDRTINMFERNKNYPSVTFWSLGNEAGNGYNFYQTYLWLKEADKNIMERPVNYERAQWEWNTDMYVPQYPGADWLEDIGKNGSDRPVVPSEYAHAMGNSTGNLWGQWQAIYKYPNLQGGYIWDWVDQGLLQKDKNGREYWAYGGDFGVNAPSDGNFNCNGLVNPDRSPHPAMAEVKYVHQNIGFEAIDAASGKFNITNRFYFTNLKKYQIHYSVVANGKTVRSGKVSLDIAPQASKEFTVPVNGLKARPGTEYFVNFNVIAVEPEPLIPAGYEIAYDQFRLPVEAEKNTYKANGPALQPHTQGDELTVFSSKVNFVFNKKSGLVTSYKVDGTEYFKDGFGIQPNFWRAPNDNDYGNGAPKRLHVWKQSSKDFHVTDTKVSTEDKAVLLQATYLLAAGNLYVVTYKIYPSGVVNVNARFTSTDMQATETEVSEATRMATFTPGSDAARKAASKLEVPRIGVRFRLPARMNNVQYFGRGPEENYIDRNHGTIVGVYQTTADKMYFNYVRPQENGHHTDTRWLTLSPNKGSGLAIVADSLVGFNALRNSIEDFDSEEALPHPYQWNNFSPEEVANHDENAARNVLRRMHHVNDITPRDFVEVCVDMKQQGVGGYDSWGARPEPFHQIPANREYNWGFTLVPVRSGSQAAEATQYDYR
;
A
#
# COMPACT_ATOMS: atom_id res chain seq x y z
N MET A 1 11.43 23.67 -19.42
CA MET A 1 10.52 24.48 -20.28
C MET A 1 9.37 25.10 -19.52
N TYR A 2 8.85 24.44 -18.50
CA TYR A 2 7.70 24.89 -17.69
C TYR A 2 7.90 26.22 -16.96
N TYR A 3 9.12 26.55 -16.58
CA TYR A 3 9.47 27.74 -15.79
C TYR A 3 10.23 28.81 -16.60
N ASP A 4 10.25 28.70 -17.94
CA ASP A 4 10.92 29.67 -18.76
C ASP A 4 10.07 30.94 -18.92
N LEU A 5 10.32 31.92 -18.08
CA LEU A 5 9.64 33.21 -18.06
C LEU A 5 10.22 34.22 -19.09
N ARG A 6 11.23 33.85 -19.85
CA ARG A 6 11.74 34.71 -20.92
C ARG A 6 10.67 34.88 -21.98
N LYS A 7 10.60 36.11 -22.57
CA LYS A 7 9.70 36.37 -23.70
C LYS A 7 9.95 35.38 -24.83
N GLY A 8 8.91 34.60 -25.19
CA GLY A 8 8.98 33.54 -26.18
C GLY A 8 9.62 32.22 -25.72
N GLY A 9 10.01 32.10 -24.43
CA GLY A 9 10.57 30.87 -23.87
C GLY A 9 9.56 29.74 -23.69
N SER A 10 8.28 30.11 -23.55
CA SER A 10 7.14 29.20 -23.61
C SER A 10 6.03 29.81 -24.47
N LEU A 11 5.07 28.98 -24.93
CA LEU A 11 3.91 29.48 -25.67
C LEU A 11 3.07 30.41 -24.80
N GLY A 12 3.02 30.17 -23.48
CA GLY A 12 2.33 31.00 -22.51
C GLY A 12 2.88 32.41 -22.38
N ASN A 13 4.15 32.63 -22.70
CA ASN A 13 4.82 33.93 -22.68
C ASN A 13 5.27 34.44 -24.08
N ASN A 14 4.68 33.89 -25.16
CA ASN A 14 4.89 34.37 -26.51
C ASN A 14 3.64 35.10 -27.02
N PRO A 15 3.66 36.45 -27.17
CA PRO A 15 2.50 37.23 -27.60
C PRO A 15 1.88 36.81 -28.95
N GLU A 16 2.65 36.20 -29.84
CA GLU A 16 2.13 35.68 -31.13
C GLU A 16 1.08 34.55 -30.92
N TRP A 17 1.12 33.90 -29.76
CA TRP A 17 0.17 32.85 -29.35
C TRP A 17 -1.00 33.37 -28.51
N LEU A 18 -1.14 34.68 -28.32
CA LEU A 18 -2.23 35.25 -27.57
C LEU A 18 -3.60 34.84 -28.13
N LYS A 19 -3.78 34.94 -29.45
CA LYS A 19 -5.04 34.61 -30.10
C LYS A 19 -5.48 33.16 -29.84
N PRO A 20 -4.64 32.11 -30.01
CA PRO A 20 -4.99 30.76 -29.63
C PRO A 20 -5.34 30.56 -28.14
N HIS A 21 -4.64 31.24 -27.21
CA HIS A 21 -4.97 31.18 -25.78
C HIS A 21 -6.34 31.80 -25.49
N MET A 22 -6.56 33.02 -26.02
CA MET A 22 -7.85 33.71 -25.84
C MET A 22 -9.01 32.93 -26.45
N ASP A 23 -8.86 32.36 -27.63
CA ASP A 23 -9.88 31.58 -28.31
C ASP A 23 -10.36 30.40 -27.45
N ARG A 24 -9.42 29.63 -26.87
CA ARG A 24 -9.74 28.51 -26.01
C ARG A 24 -10.41 28.93 -24.69
N THR A 25 -9.91 29.99 -24.10
CA THR A 25 -10.47 30.55 -22.85
C THR A 25 -11.89 31.08 -23.09
N ILE A 26 -12.13 31.84 -24.17
CA ILE A 26 -13.44 32.34 -24.53
C ILE A 26 -14.43 31.20 -24.81
N ASN A 27 -14.03 30.23 -25.60
CA ASN A 27 -14.88 29.08 -25.93
C ASN A 27 -15.23 28.26 -24.69
N MET A 28 -14.26 28.03 -23.79
CA MET A 28 -14.52 27.37 -22.50
C MET A 28 -15.57 28.14 -21.67
N PHE A 29 -15.39 29.44 -21.55
CA PHE A 29 -16.30 30.32 -20.78
C PHE A 29 -17.69 30.37 -21.41
N GLU A 30 -17.82 30.71 -22.69
CA GLU A 30 -19.09 30.87 -23.39
C GLU A 30 -19.91 29.58 -23.38
N ARG A 31 -19.26 28.43 -23.52
CA ARG A 31 -19.91 27.12 -23.46
C ARG A 31 -20.45 26.81 -22.04
N ASN A 32 -19.71 27.18 -20.99
CA ASN A 32 -19.93 26.64 -19.64
C ASN A 32 -20.43 27.66 -18.61
N LYS A 33 -20.51 28.95 -18.95
CA LYS A 33 -20.89 30.03 -18.02
C LYS A 33 -22.26 29.86 -17.34
N ASN A 34 -23.19 29.16 -18.00
CA ASN A 34 -24.55 28.93 -17.53
C ASN A 34 -24.70 27.69 -16.62
N TYR A 35 -23.62 26.92 -16.38
CA TYR A 35 -23.67 25.78 -15.49
C TYR A 35 -23.33 26.19 -14.06
N PRO A 36 -24.28 26.13 -13.11
CA PRO A 36 -24.01 26.52 -11.71
C PRO A 36 -23.05 25.55 -11.01
N SER A 37 -22.81 24.37 -11.55
CA SER A 37 -21.82 23.40 -11.06
C SER A 37 -20.38 23.81 -11.35
N VAL A 38 -20.14 24.73 -12.28
CA VAL A 38 -18.82 25.33 -12.50
C VAL A 38 -18.62 26.41 -11.42
N THR A 39 -17.77 26.14 -10.46
CA THR A 39 -17.53 27.03 -9.30
C THR A 39 -16.32 27.92 -9.45
N PHE A 40 -15.35 27.55 -10.29
CA PHE A 40 -14.18 28.36 -10.64
C PHE A 40 -13.64 27.96 -12.01
N TRP A 41 -12.78 28.81 -12.59
CA TRP A 41 -12.15 28.64 -13.89
C TRP A 41 -10.68 28.28 -13.75
N SER A 42 -10.17 27.38 -14.60
CA SER A 42 -8.74 27.09 -14.70
C SER A 42 -8.20 27.56 -16.04
N LEU A 43 -7.03 28.19 -16.04
CA LEU A 43 -6.37 28.64 -17.26
C LEU A 43 -5.63 27.53 -18.01
N GLY A 44 -5.48 26.35 -17.40
CA GLY A 44 -4.84 25.19 -18.02
C GLY A 44 -3.85 24.49 -17.10
N ASN A 45 -2.99 23.68 -17.69
CA ASN A 45 -2.03 22.84 -16.97
C ASN A 45 -0.63 22.93 -17.61
N GLU A 46 0.42 23.11 -16.77
CA GLU A 46 1.84 22.93 -17.05
C GLU A 46 2.38 23.63 -18.31
N ALA A 47 1.87 24.80 -18.67
CA ALA A 47 2.23 25.50 -19.90
C ALA A 47 3.12 26.74 -19.68
N GLY A 48 3.79 26.84 -18.53
CA GLY A 48 4.52 28.04 -18.12
C GLY A 48 3.60 29.18 -17.71
N ASN A 49 4.12 30.35 -17.39
CA ASN A 49 3.33 31.55 -17.09
C ASN A 49 3.85 32.75 -17.90
N GLY A 50 3.06 33.81 -17.99
CA GLY A 50 3.45 35.04 -18.63
C GLY A 50 2.31 35.73 -19.36
N TYR A 51 2.66 36.53 -20.36
CA TYR A 51 1.76 37.50 -21.00
C TYR A 51 0.40 36.92 -21.42
N ASN A 52 0.36 35.76 -22.05
CA ASN A 52 -0.89 35.20 -22.56
C ASN A 52 -1.82 34.75 -21.41
N PHE A 53 -1.25 34.18 -20.33
CA PHE A 53 -2.01 33.82 -19.14
C PHE A 53 -2.46 35.03 -18.33
N TYR A 54 -1.70 36.13 -18.31
CA TYR A 54 -2.15 37.39 -17.73
C TYR A 54 -3.37 37.94 -18.47
N GLN A 55 -3.37 37.90 -19.83
CA GLN A 55 -4.48 38.39 -20.63
C GLN A 55 -5.73 37.50 -20.49
N THR A 56 -5.59 36.18 -20.47
CA THR A 56 -6.72 35.28 -20.28
C THR A 56 -7.33 35.38 -18.87
N TYR A 57 -6.50 35.56 -17.83
CA TYR A 57 -6.95 35.84 -16.49
C TYR A 57 -7.81 37.12 -16.41
N LEU A 58 -7.26 38.22 -16.89
CA LEU A 58 -7.95 39.53 -16.88
C LEU A 58 -9.26 39.46 -17.67
N TRP A 59 -9.26 38.78 -18.81
CA TRP A 59 -10.46 38.62 -19.62
C TRP A 59 -11.54 37.83 -18.87
N LEU A 60 -11.21 36.70 -18.24
CA LEU A 60 -12.15 35.90 -17.46
C LEU A 60 -12.73 36.66 -16.27
N LYS A 61 -11.91 37.40 -15.54
CA LYS A 61 -12.34 38.23 -14.41
C LYS A 61 -13.37 39.29 -14.85
N GLU A 62 -13.18 39.91 -16.01
CA GLU A 62 -14.14 40.90 -16.56
C GLU A 62 -15.38 40.22 -17.14
N ALA A 63 -15.23 39.07 -17.86
CA ALA A 63 -16.34 38.38 -18.53
C ALA A 63 -17.34 37.78 -17.52
N ASP A 64 -16.87 37.26 -16.38
CA ASP A 64 -17.71 36.63 -15.37
C ASP A 64 -18.19 37.60 -14.25
N LYS A 65 -17.69 38.82 -14.22
CA LYS A 65 -17.93 39.81 -13.17
C LYS A 65 -19.41 40.07 -12.82
N ASN A 66 -20.27 40.08 -13.84
CA ASN A 66 -21.70 40.32 -13.68
C ASN A 66 -22.55 39.05 -13.80
N ILE A 67 -21.93 37.88 -13.80
CA ILE A 67 -22.61 36.57 -13.91
C ILE A 67 -22.55 35.86 -12.57
N MET A 68 -21.38 35.42 -12.15
CA MET A 68 -21.16 34.72 -10.86
C MET A 68 -19.87 35.16 -10.15
N GLU A 69 -19.02 35.92 -10.81
CA GLU A 69 -17.74 36.42 -10.26
C GLU A 69 -16.87 35.25 -9.75
N ARG A 70 -16.79 34.16 -10.52
CA ARG A 70 -16.07 32.95 -10.11
C ARG A 70 -14.57 33.20 -9.99
N PRO A 71 -13.91 32.55 -9.02
CA PRO A 71 -12.46 32.55 -8.93
C PRO A 71 -11.81 31.94 -10.17
N VAL A 72 -10.61 32.42 -10.49
CA VAL A 72 -9.76 31.90 -11.58
C VAL A 72 -8.49 31.33 -10.97
N ASN A 73 -8.13 30.10 -11.32
CA ASN A 73 -6.89 29.50 -10.87
C ASN A 73 -5.95 29.16 -12.03
N TYR A 74 -4.66 29.11 -11.70
CA TYR A 74 -3.62 28.61 -12.60
C TYR A 74 -2.40 28.11 -11.80
N GLU A 75 -2.04 26.83 -11.95
CA GLU A 75 -1.00 26.21 -11.12
C GLU A 75 0.41 26.79 -11.38
N ARG A 76 0.74 27.14 -12.64
CA ARG A 76 2.04 27.76 -12.97
C ARG A 76 2.12 29.24 -12.65
N ALA A 77 1.02 29.86 -12.23
CA ALA A 77 1.10 31.19 -11.62
C ALA A 77 1.76 31.15 -10.24
N GLN A 78 1.75 29.97 -9.56
CA GLN A 78 2.34 29.83 -8.22
C GLN A 78 1.86 30.95 -7.28
N TRP A 79 2.73 31.86 -6.86
CA TRP A 79 2.43 32.98 -5.97
C TRP A 79 2.16 34.30 -6.71
N GLU A 80 2.11 34.28 -8.04
CA GLU A 80 1.85 35.47 -8.84
C GLU A 80 0.39 35.93 -8.73
N TRP A 81 0.09 37.13 -9.26
CA TRP A 81 -1.19 37.79 -9.14
C TRP A 81 -2.30 37.20 -10.02
N ASN A 82 -1.96 36.45 -11.07
CA ASN A 82 -2.92 35.91 -12.04
C ASN A 82 -3.50 34.55 -11.63
N THR A 83 -3.77 34.40 -10.34
CA THR A 83 -4.50 33.28 -9.74
C THR A 83 -5.18 33.73 -8.46
N ASP A 84 -6.44 33.33 -8.25
CA ASP A 84 -7.21 33.66 -7.05
C ASP A 84 -6.99 32.63 -5.93
N MET A 85 -6.27 31.54 -6.19
CA MET A 85 -5.90 30.52 -5.23
C MET A 85 -4.52 29.93 -5.56
N TYR A 86 -3.84 29.39 -4.56
CA TYR A 86 -2.60 28.63 -4.78
C TYR A 86 -2.93 27.20 -5.10
N VAL A 87 -2.44 26.71 -6.25
CA VAL A 87 -2.75 25.37 -6.78
C VAL A 87 -1.47 24.56 -7.05
N PRO A 88 -0.77 24.13 -5.97
CA PRO A 88 0.44 23.32 -6.12
C PRO A 88 0.11 21.94 -6.71
N GLN A 89 1.11 21.32 -7.32
CA GLN A 89 1.06 19.93 -7.75
C GLN A 89 1.90 19.06 -6.81
N TYR A 90 1.34 17.93 -6.39
CA TYR A 90 1.98 16.88 -5.59
C TYR A 90 2.69 17.37 -4.31
N PRO A 91 2.06 18.23 -3.49
CA PRO A 91 2.65 18.71 -2.25
C PRO A 91 2.70 17.59 -1.21
N GLY A 92 3.83 17.46 -0.51
CA GLY A 92 3.95 16.55 0.62
C GLY A 92 3.08 16.98 1.82
N ALA A 93 2.81 16.06 2.73
CA ALA A 93 2.03 16.35 3.94
C ALA A 93 2.72 17.41 4.81
N ASP A 94 4.05 17.36 4.92
CA ASP A 94 4.84 18.35 5.67
C ASP A 94 4.72 19.75 5.06
N TRP A 95 4.75 19.85 3.73
CA TRP A 95 4.56 21.14 3.06
C TRP A 95 3.15 21.69 3.31
N LEU A 96 2.11 20.84 3.27
CA LEU A 96 0.73 21.25 3.60
C LEU A 96 0.61 21.70 5.06
N GLU A 97 1.25 20.99 5.99
CA GLU A 97 1.28 21.39 7.41
C GLU A 97 1.95 22.77 7.58
N ASP A 98 3.09 23.00 6.91
CA ASP A 98 3.82 24.25 7.00
C ASP A 98 3.05 25.43 6.42
N ILE A 99 2.49 25.32 5.21
CA ILE A 99 1.70 26.40 4.61
C ILE A 99 0.40 26.61 5.35
N GLY A 100 -0.21 25.54 5.86
CA GLY A 100 -1.40 25.62 6.71
C GLY A 100 -1.14 26.44 7.98
N LYS A 101 -0.06 26.11 8.69
CA LYS A 101 0.35 26.76 9.94
C LYS A 101 0.77 28.21 9.75
N ASN A 102 1.49 28.53 8.69
CA ASN A 102 1.97 29.87 8.39
C ASN A 102 0.85 30.79 7.85
N GLY A 103 -0.23 30.19 7.35
CA GLY A 103 -1.32 30.90 6.69
C GLY A 103 -0.97 31.31 5.26
N SER A 104 -1.98 31.76 4.53
CA SER A 104 -1.85 32.30 3.17
C SER A 104 -2.92 33.36 2.92
N ASP A 105 -2.63 34.30 2.02
CA ASP A 105 -3.56 35.38 1.62
C ASP A 105 -4.67 34.89 0.68
N ARG A 106 -4.51 33.67 0.13
CA ARG A 106 -5.45 33.02 -0.78
C ARG A 106 -5.64 31.55 -0.39
N PRO A 107 -6.78 30.90 -0.73
CA PRO A 107 -6.96 29.49 -0.51
C PRO A 107 -5.87 28.64 -1.18
N VAL A 108 -5.46 27.54 -0.54
CA VAL A 108 -4.54 26.55 -1.09
C VAL A 108 -5.34 25.32 -1.51
N VAL A 109 -5.33 25.01 -2.80
CA VAL A 109 -6.10 23.90 -3.42
C VAL A 109 -5.20 23.17 -4.40
N PRO A 110 -4.45 22.15 -4.00
CA PRO A 110 -3.63 21.37 -4.92
C PRO A 110 -4.42 20.89 -6.13
N SER A 111 -3.95 21.23 -7.34
CA SER A 111 -4.57 20.76 -8.59
C SER A 111 -4.40 19.25 -8.80
N GLU A 112 -3.31 18.72 -8.26
CA GLU A 112 -2.97 17.31 -8.27
C GLU A 112 -2.22 17.01 -6.97
N TYR A 113 -2.91 16.49 -5.94
CA TYR A 113 -2.23 16.25 -4.66
C TYR A 113 -1.71 14.81 -4.51
N ALA A 114 -2.14 13.91 -5.37
CA ALA A 114 -1.67 12.54 -5.45
C ALA A 114 -1.76 12.03 -6.90
N HIS A 115 -0.83 11.15 -7.28
CA HIS A 115 -0.80 10.47 -8.57
C HIS A 115 -1.22 8.99 -8.38
N ALA A 116 -2.33 8.60 -9.00
CA ALA A 116 -3.01 7.31 -8.71
C ALA A 116 -2.57 6.16 -9.63
N MET A 117 -1.36 6.21 -10.17
CA MET A 117 -0.84 5.23 -11.11
C MET A 117 -0.61 3.86 -10.43
N GLY A 118 -1.35 2.84 -10.89
CA GLY A 118 -1.21 1.47 -10.41
C GLY A 118 -1.44 1.34 -8.90
N ASN A 119 -0.60 0.56 -8.22
CA ASN A 119 -0.63 0.38 -6.77
C ASN A 119 0.08 1.54 -6.06
N SER A 120 -0.67 2.61 -5.78
CA SER A 120 -0.18 3.92 -5.35
C SER A 120 -1.08 4.59 -4.31
N THR A 121 -1.09 5.93 -4.26
CA THR A 121 -1.91 6.75 -3.37
C THR A 121 -1.63 6.53 -1.88
N GLY A 122 -0.36 6.32 -1.53
CA GLY A 122 0.08 6.24 -0.14
C GLY A 122 0.04 7.61 0.54
N ASN A 123 -0.13 7.59 1.88
CA ASN A 123 -0.13 8.75 2.76
C ASN A 123 -1.19 9.83 2.47
N LEU A 124 -2.29 9.49 1.82
CA LEU A 124 -3.43 10.42 1.68
C LEU A 124 -3.95 10.88 3.04
N TRP A 125 -3.97 9.98 4.02
CA TRP A 125 -4.40 10.31 5.38
C TRP A 125 -3.56 11.45 5.98
N GLY A 126 -2.22 11.40 5.85
CA GLY A 126 -1.33 12.45 6.35
C GLY A 126 -1.60 13.82 5.72
N GLN A 127 -1.80 13.87 4.40
CA GLN A 127 -2.18 15.10 3.68
C GLN A 127 -3.54 15.65 4.18
N TRP A 128 -4.54 14.78 4.34
CA TRP A 128 -5.89 15.20 4.78
C TRP A 128 -5.96 15.60 6.25
N GLN A 129 -5.04 15.09 7.13
CA GLN A 129 -4.93 15.63 8.48
C GLN A 129 -4.53 17.12 8.46
N ALA A 130 -3.59 17.52 7.61
CA ALA A 130 -3.24 18.94 7.43
C ALA A 130 -4.40 19.72 6.82
N ILE A 131 -5.04 19.21 5.76
CA ILE A 131 -6.16 19.87 5.09
C ILE A 131 -7.34 20.16 6.05
N TYR A 132 -7.70 19.19 6.90
CA TYR A 132 -8.78 19.40 7.87
C TYR A 132 -8.42 20.33 9.04
N LYS A 133 -7.14 20.46 9.35
CA LYS A 133 -6.65 21.25 10.47
C LYS A 133 -6.62 22.74 10.21
N TYR A 134 -6.34 23.14 8.98
CA TYR A 134 -6.08 24.54 8.64
C TYR A 134 -7.11 25.10 7.64
N PRO A 135 -7.78 26.22 7.96
CA PRO A 135 -8.87 26.73 7.14
C PRO A 135 -8.45 27.33 5.79
N ASN A 136 -7.17 27.66 5.61
CA ASN A 136 -6.63 28.11 4.32
C ASN A 136 -6.38 26.95 3.34
N LEU A 137 -6.39 25.69 3.81
CA LEU A 137 -6.33 24.49 2.97
C LEU A 137 -7.76 24.03 2.65
N GLN A 138 -8.13 24.03 1.37
CA GLN A 138 -9.53 23.84 0.93
C GLN A 138 -9.78 22.51 0.22
N GLY A 139 -8.91 21.52 0.42
CA GLY A 139 -8.97 20.23 -0.27
C GLY A 139 -8.03 20.19 -1.45
N GLY A 140 -8.34 19.36 -2.45
CA GLY A 140 -7.51 19.18 -3.64
C GLY A 140 -8.09 18.13 -4.57
N TYR A 141 -7.38 17.86 -5.67
CA TYR A 141 -7.75 16.89 -6.69
C TYR A 141 -6.69 15.80 -6.83
N ILE A 142 -7.12 14.60 -7.20
CA ILE A 142 -6.23 13.46 -7.49
C ILE A 142 -6.07 13.34 -9.01
N TRP A 143 -4.87 13.14 -9.50
CA TRP A 143 -4.58 12.73 -10.85
C TRP A 143 -4.48 11.20 -10.94
N ASP A 144 -5.39 10.44 -11.62
CA ASP A 144 -6.65 10.99 -12.10
C ASP A 144 -7.83 10.03 -11.77
N TRP A 145 -8.91 10.08 -12.50
CA TRP A 145 -10.10 9.31 -12.19
C TRP A 145 -10.06 7.89 -12.75
N VAL A 146 -9.69 7.71 -14.02
CA VAL A 146 -9.82 6.43 -14.73
C VAL A 146 -8.55 6.08 -15.49
N ASP A 147 -8.10 4.84 -15.37
CA ASP A 147 -7.08 4.29 -16.24
C ASP A 147 -7.53 4.37 -17.71
N GLN A 148 -6.70 4.98 -18.56
CA GLN A 148 -7.05 5.25 -19.96
C GLN A 148 -6.57 4.11 -20.89
N GLY A 149 -6.58 2.86 -20.40
CA GLY A 149 -6.26 1.67 -21.17
C GLY A 149 -7.36 1.35 -22.20
N LEU A 150 -6.97 0.85 -23.37
CA LEU A 150 -7.86 0.45 -24.45
C LEU A 150 -8.00 -1.06 -24.50
N LEU A 151 -9.26 -1.55 -24.50
CA LEU A 151 -9.53 -2.99 -24.56
C LEU A 151 -9.02 -3.59 -25.87
N GLN A 152 -8.14 -4.59 -25.76
CA GLN A 152 -7.63 -5.36 -26.89
C GLN A 152 -7.65 -6.86 -26.59
N LYS A 153 -7.35 -7.68 -27.60
CA LYS A 153 -7.20 -9.14 -27.47
C LYS A 153 -5.86 -9.57 -27.98
N ASP A 154 -5.21 -10.47 -27.24
CA ASP A 154 -4.00 -11.12 -27.68
C ASP A 154 -4.27 -12.14 -28.82
N LYS A 155 -3.21 -12.74 -29.37
CA LYS A 155 -3.28 -13.77 -30.40
C LYS A 155 -4.11 -15.01 -30.02
N ASN A 156 -4.36 -15.25 -28.75
CA ASN A 156 -5.17 -16.34 -28.21
C ASN A 156 -6.61 -15.89 -27.91
N GLY A 157 -6.98 -14.64 -28.21
CA GLY A 157 -8.29 -14.07 -27.95
C GLY A 157 -8.50 -13.63 -26.48
N ARG A 158 -7.48 -13.61 -25.64
CA ARG A 158 -7.59 -13.13 -24.24
C ARG A 158 -7.57 -11.62 -24.22
N GLU A 159 -8.52 -11.05 -23.50
CA GLU A 159 -8.66 -9.60 -23.34
C GLU A 159 -7.60 -9.03 -22.40
N TYR A 160 -7.14 -7.81 -22.69
CA TYR A 160 -6.24 -7.02 -21.87
C TYR A 160 -6.44 -5.53 -22.16
N TRP A 161 -6.00 -4.70 -21.24
CA TRP A 161 -5.97 -3.26 -21.40
C TRP A 161 -4.63 -2.83 -22.00
N ALA A 162 -4.65 -2.36 -23.23
CA ALA A 162 -3.48 -1.86 -23.93
C ALA A 162 -3.15 -0.44 -23.47
N TYR A 163 -1.86 -0.15 -23.40
CA TYR A 163 -1.32 1.15 -23.02
C TYR A 163 -0.15 1.56 -23.93
N GLY A 164 0.52 2.68 -23.64
CA GLY A 164 1.61 3.19 -24.49
C GLY A 164 2.69 2.15 -24.73
N GLY A 165 3.07 1.97 -26.03
CA GLY A 165 3.98 0.92 -26.50
C GLY A 165 3.27 -0.21 -27.25
N ASP A 166 1.98 -0.48 -27.00
CA ASP A 166 1.21 -1.51 -27.68
C ASP A 166 0.84 -1.13 -29.13
N PHE A 167 0.98 0.14 -29.50
CA PHE A 167 0.49 0.69 -30.77
C PHE A 167 1.57 0.80 -31.85
N GLY A 168 2.68 0.12 -31.68
CA GLY A 168 3.76 0.01 -32.65
C GLY A 168 5.12 0.45 -32.10
N VAL A 169 6.18 -0.21 -32.58
CA VAL A 169 7.56 -0.02 -32.08
C VAL A 169 8.11 1.39 -32.29
N ASN A 170 7.58 2.13 -33.26
CA ASN A 170 8.00 3.49 -33.58
C ASN A 170 7.00 4.56 -33.12
N ALA A 171 5.91 4.17 -32.44
CA ALA A 171 4.97 5.13 -31.90
C ALA A 171 5.57 5.80 -30.64
N PRO A 172 5.49 7.14 -30.53
CA PRO A 172 5.88 7.82 -29.30
C PRO A 172 5.07 7.25 -28.11
N SER A 173 5.74 7.00 -26.99
CA SER A 173 5.11 6.32 -25.86
C SER A 173 5.76 6.69 -24.53
N ASP A 174 4.93 6.95 -23.52
CA ASP A 174 5.29 7.04 -22.11
C ASP A 174 4.91 5.74 -21.34
N GLY A 175 4.78 4.59 -22.05
CA GLY A 175 4.38 3.33 -21.42
C GLY A 175 2.99 3.43 -20.79
N ASN A 176 2.84 2.98 -19.55
CA ASN A 176 1.56 2.96 -18.84
C ASN A 176 1.21 4.29 -18.13
N PHE A 177 1.84 5.44 -18.49
CA PHE A 177 1.51 6.76 -17.94
C PHE A 177 0.13 7.31 -18.34
N ASN A 178 -0.64 6.60 -19.13
CA ASN A 178 -2.05 6.85 -19.36
C ASN A 178 -2.97 6.04 -18.43
N CYS A 179 -2.41 5.21 -17.54
CA CYS A 179 -3.13 4.39 -16.56
C CYS A 179 -2.86 4.91 -15.15
N ASN A 180 -3.41 6.09 -14.84
CA ASN A 180 -3.19 6.82 -13.58
C ASN A 180 -4.46 6.89 -12.73
N GLY A 181 -5.46 6.05 -13.03
CA GLY A 181 -6.79 6.15 -12.46
C GLY A 181 -6.94 5.59 -11.05
N LEU A 182 -7.92 6.14 -10.33
CA LEU A 182 -8.48 5.54 -9.12
C LEU A 182 -9.39 4.34 -9.43
N VAL A 183 -9.76 4.19 -10.70
CA VAL A 183 -10.57 3.07 -11.20
C VAL A 183 -9.95 2.51 -12.48
N ASN A 184 -10.15 1.23 -12.71
CA ASN A 184 -9.77 0.54 -13.94
C ASN A 184 -10.48 1.13 -15.19
N PRO A 185 -10.06 0.80 -16.42
CA PRO A 185 -10.73 1.27 -17.64
C PRO A 185 -12.21 0.88 -17.73
N ASP A 186 -12.62 -0.22 -17.11
CA ASP A 186 -14.02 -0.67 -17.00
C ASP A 186 -14.81 0.00 -15.86
N ARG A 187 -14.19 0.92 -15.13
CA ARG A 187 -14.72 1.65 -13.96
C ARG A 187 -14.82 0.83 -12.68
N SER A 188 -14.30 -0.40 -12.63
CA SER A 188 -14.15 -1.11 -11.35
C SER A 188 -13.12 -0.38 -10.47
N PRO A 189 -13.39 -0.17 -9.16
CA PRO A 189 -12.51 0.60 -8.30
C PRO A 189 -11.17 -0.11 -8.03
N HIS A 190 -10.10 0.66 -7.97
CA HIS A 190 -8.84 0.20 -7.37
C HIS A 190 -8.99 0.05 -5.84
N PRO A 191 -8.18 -0.80 -5.18
CA PRO A 191 -8.18 -0.91 -3.71
C PRO A 191 -7.94 0.42 -2.99
N ALA A 192 -7.21 1.33 -3.62
CA ALA A 192 -6.98 2.70 -3.16
C ALA A 192 -8.26 3.51 -2.90
N MET A 193 -9.37 3.17 -3.58
CA MET A 193 -10.65 3.85 -3.39
C MET A 193 -11.20 3.74 -1.96
N ALA A 194 -10.86 2.69 -1.21
CA ALA A 194 -11.22 2.60 0.21
C ALA A 194 -10.56 3.71 1.03
N GLU A 195 -9.26 3.98 0.78
CA GLU A 195 -8.54 5.07 1.43
C GLU A 195 -9.08 6.45 1.01
N VAL A 196 -9.35 6.65 -0.28
CA VAL A 196 -9.94 7.89 -0.81
C VAL A 196 -11.31 8.16 -0.16
N LYS A 197 -12.20 7.14 -0.10
CA LYS A 197 -13.50 7.26 0.57
C LYS A 197 -13.33 7.69 2.03
N TYR A 198 -12.40 7.08 2.74
CA TYR A 198 -12.17 7.35 4.16
C TYR A 198 -11.63 8.76 4.40
N VAL A 199 -10.60 9.18 3.67
CA VAL A 199 -9.99 10.50 3.90
C VAL A 199 -10.87 11.65 3.42
N HIS A 200 -11.75 11.43 2.44
CA HIS A 200 -12.67 12.44 1.92
C HIS A 200 -14.01 12.51 2.67
N GLN A 201 -14.27 11.64 3.63
CA GLN A 201 -15.54 11.65 4.36
C GLN A 201 -15.73 12.94 5.17
N ASN A 202 -16.90 13.53 5.09
CA ASN A 202 -17.23 14.80 5.77
C ASN A 202 -17.64 14.63 7.24
N ILE A 203 -17.42 13.48 7.82
CA ILE A 203 -17.70 13.17 9.22
C ILE A 203 -16.47 12.51 9.81
N GLY A 204 -15.92 13.10 10.86
CA GLY A 204 -14.77 12.56 11.57
C GLY A 204 -15.15 12.07 12.96
N PHE A 205 -14.50 11.00 13.39
CA PHE A 205 -14.61 10.48 14.75
C PHE A 205 -13.26 10.56 15.46
N GLU A 206 -13.30 10.72 16.78
CA GLU A 206 -12.12 10.75 17.64
C GLU A 206 -12.45 10.07 18.96
N ALA A 207 -11.56 9.22 19.45
CA ALA A 207 -11.69 8.64 20.78
C ALA A 207 -11.19 9.63 21.83
N ILE A 208 -12.08 10.11 22.70
CA ILE A 208 -11.70 10.91 23.88
C ILE A 208 -11.24 9.98 24.99
N ASP A 209 -12.03 8.95 25.29
CA ASP A 209 -11.72 7.89 26.23
C ASP A 209 -12.41 6.59 25.76
N ALA A 210 -11.68 5.80 25.04
CA ALA A 210 -12.18 4.53 24.51
C ALA A 210 -12.55 3.53 25.63
N ALA A 211 -11.87 3.60 26.79
CA ALA A 211 -12.14 2.71 27.94
C ALA A 211 -13.51 2.95 28.53
N SER A 212 -13.96 4.18 28.61
CA SER A 212 -15.30 4.57 29.06
C SER A 212 -16.34 4.65 27.94
N GLY A 213 -15.93 4.45 26.68
CA GLY A 213 -16.78 4.56 25.50
C GLY A 213 -17.13 6.01 25.11
N LYS A 214 -16.28 6.99 25.44
CA LYS A 214 -16.48 8.38 25.16
C LYS A 214 -15.76 8.78 23.85
N PHE A 215 -16.54 9.33 22.91
CA PHE A 215 -16.07 9.72 21.59
C PHE A 215 -16.54 11.13 21.24
N ASN A 216 -15.82 11.77 20.32
CA ASN A 216 -16.21 12.99 19.67
C ASN A 216 -16.56 12.71 18.20
N ILE A 217 -17.57 13.40 17.68
CA ILE A 217 -17.91 13.41 16.26
C ILE A 217 -17.87 14.83 15.75
N THR A 218 -17.23 15.03 14.61
CA THR A 218 -17.08 16.33 13.95
C THR A 218 -17.82 16.32 12.62
N ASN A 219 -18.72 17.28 12.45
CA ASN A 219 -19.39 17.56 11.20
C ASN A 219 -18.55 18.51 10.35
N ARG A 220 -17.93 18.00 9.29
CA ARG A 220 -17.11 18.78 8.34
C ARG A 220 -17.92 19.32 7.16
N PHE A 221 -19.22 19.01 7.06
CA PHE A 221 -20.09 19.63 6.06
C PHE A 221 -20.24 21.13 6.32
N TYR A 222 -20.37 21.91 5.25
CA TYR A 222 -20.65 23.35 5.33
C TYR A 222 -22.13 23.66 5.39
N PHE A 223 -23.01 22.80 4.86
CA PHE A 223 -24.44 23.08 4.67
C PHE A 223 -25.36 21.98 5.22
N THR A 224 -24.84 20.83 5.62
CA THR A 224 -25.64 19.67 6.03
C THR A 224 -25.53 19.41 7.53
N ASN A 225 -26.68 19.40 8.23
CA ASN A 225 -26.75 19.00 9.63
C ASN A 225 -26.78 17.46 9.74
N LEU A 226 -26.06 16.90 10.72
CA LEU A 226 -25.96 15.44 10.89
C LEU A 226 -27.26 14.76 11.37
N LYS A 227 -28.28 15.51 11.83
CA LYS A 227 -29.61 14.93 12.12
C LYS A 227 -30.25 14.21 10.94
N LYS A 228 -29.76 14.48 9.70
CA LYS A 228 -30.16 13.82 8.45
C LYS A 228 -29.75 12.36 8.40
N TYR A 229 -28.72 11.97 9.15
CA TYR A 229 -28.11 10.66 9.14
C TYR A 229 -28.35 9.91 10.45
N GLN A 230 -28.18 8.60 10.44
CA GLN A 230 -28.19 7.75 11.62
C GLN A 230 -26.83 7.12 11.86
N ILE A 231 -26.30 7.25 13.06
CA ILE A 231 -25.04 6.61 13.46
C ILE A 231 -25.38 5.26 14.04
N HIS A 232 -24.89 4.21 13.39
CA HIS A 232 -24.90 2.85 13.93
C HIS A 232 -23.55 2.59 14.61
N TYR A 233 -23.57 2.00 15.79
CA TYR A 233 -22.36 1.49 16.42
C TYR A 233 -22.47 -0.01 16.66
N SER A 234 -21.34 -0.70 16.56
CA SER A 234 -21.21 -2.09 16.95
C SER A 234 -19.91 -2.29 17.74
N VAL A 235 -20.03 -2.92 18.90
CA VAL A 235 -18.88 -3.43 19.66
C VAL A 235 -18.63 -4.85 19.20
N VAL A 236 -17.43 -5.12 18.71
CA VAL A 236 -17.04 -6.43 18.18
C VAL A 236 -15.94 -7.06 19.02
N ALA A 237 -15.99 -8.36 19.22
CA ALA A 237 -14.95 -9.17 19.84
C ALA A 237 -14.42 -10.16 18.81
N ASN A 238 -13.15 -10.03 18.40
CA ASN A 238 -12.56 -10.84 17.34
C ASN A 238 -13.47 -10.96 16.10
N GLY A 239 -14.01 -9.83 15.61
CA GLY A 239 -14.89 -9.75 14.45
C GLY A 239 -16.35 -10.16 14.69
N LYS A 240 -16.75 -10.63 15.88
CA LYS A 240 -18.14 -10.94 16.21
C LYS A 240 -18.79 -9.81 16.98
N THR A 241 -19.93 -9.32 16.51
CA THR A 241 -20.70 -8.30 17.23
C THR A 241 -21.21 -8.85 18.57
N VAL A 242 -20.84 -8.19 19.65
CA VAL A 242 -21.30 -8.51 21.02
C VAL A 242 -22.28 -7.49 21.56
N ARG A 243 -22.32 -6.29 20.97
CA ARG A 243 -23.26 -5.23 21.30
C ARG A 243 -23.44 -4.31 20.09
N SER A 244 -24.62 -3.78 19.90
CA SER A 244 -24.88 -2.78 18.85
C SER A 244 -25.99 -1.83 19.28
N GLY A 245 -26.06 -0.69 18.62
CA GLY A 245 -27.10 0.30 18.83
C GLY A 245 -27.04 1.41 17.81
N LYS A 246 -27.90 2.41 18.03
CA LYS A 246 -28.04 3.57 17.16
C LYS A 246 -27.97 4.84 17.99
N VAL A 247 -27.37 5.85 17.42
CA VAL A 247 -27.30 7.21 18.00
C VAL A 247 -27.78 8.20 16.94
N SER A 248 -28.66 9.10 17.36
CA SER A 248 -29.08 10.22 16.51
C SER A 248 -28.57 11.50 17.14
N LEU A 249 -27.83 12.30 16.39
CA LEU A 249 -27.22 13.52 16.88
C LEU A 249 -27.63 14.70 15.99
N ASP A 250 -28.07 15.78 16.66
CA ASP A 250 -28.24 17.08 16.02
C ASP A 250 -26.92 17.85 16.15
N ILE A 251 -26.20 17.94 15.02
CA ILE A 251 -24.90 18.61 14.94
C ILE A 251 -24.92 19.52 13.72
N ALA A 252 -24.83 20.83 13.97
CA ALA A 252 -24.78 21.84 12.91
C ALA A 252 -23.53 21.66 12.02
N PRO A 253 -23.55 22.20 10.79
CA PRO A 253 -22.35 22.30 9.97
C PRO A 253 -21.17 22.92 10.73
N GLN A 254 -19.96 22.38 10.52
CA GLN A 254 -18.70 22.82 11.14
C GLN A 254 -18.66 22.72 12.67
N ALA A 255 -19.55 21.93 13.29
CA ALA A 255 -19.61 21.74 14.74
C ALA A 255 -19.18 20.32 15.14
N SER A 256 -18.81 20.16 16.40
CA SER A 256 -18.47 18.86 17.00
C SER A 256 -19.34 18.59 18.22
N LYS A 257 -19.49 17.31 18.57
CA LYS A 257 -20.26 16.90 19.75
C LYS A 257 -19.70 15.63 20.35
N GLU A 258 -19.56 15.63 21.67
CA GLU A 258 -19.24 14.41 22.42
C GLU A 258 -20.46 13.50 22.57
N PHE A 259 -20.24 12.20 22.55
CA PHE A 259 -21.27 11.19 22.80
C PHE A 259 -20.64 9.96 23.44
N THR A 260 -21.47 9.09 24.01
CA THR A 260 -21.00 7.88 24.68
C THR A 260 -21.73 6.66 24.14
N VAL A 261 -20.99 5.59 23.92
CA VAL A 261 -21.52 4.25 23.63
C VAL A 261 -21.25 3.31 24.80
N PRO A 262 -22.15 2.38 25.10
CA PRO A 262 -21.98 1.48 26.24
C PRO A 262 -20.91 0.42 25.94
N VAL A 263 -19.76 0.51 26.58
CA VAL A 263 -18.66 -0.47 26.50
C VAL A 263 -18.40 -1.20 27.81
N ASN A 264 -19.12 -0.84 28.89
CA ASN A 264 -18.96 -1.43 30.21
C ASN A 264 -19.31 -2.92 30.21
N GLY A 265 -18.65 -3.72 31.08
CA GLY A 265 -18.90 -5.15 31.27
C GLY A 265 -18.33 -6.07 30.20
N LEU A 266 -17.48 -5.56 29.32
CA LEU A 266 -16.67 -6.39 28.45
C LEU A 266 -15.65 -7.18 29.29
N LYS A 267 -15.50 -8.48 29.00
CA LYS A 267 -14.62 -9.37 29.78
C LYS A 267 -13.28 -9.54 29.04
N ALA A 268 -12.20 -9.14 29.68
CA ALA A 268 -10.86 -9.46 29.22
C ALA A 268 -10.67 -10.98 29.13
N ARG A 269 -10.22 -11.47 27.98
CA ARG A 269 -9.93 -12.88 27.71
C ARG A 269 -8.66 -13.00 26.86
N PRO A 270 -7.81 -14.00 27.12
CA PRO A 270 -6.64 -14.24 26.29
C PRO A 270 -6.98 -14.31 24.80
N GLY A 271 -6.22 -13.61 23.97
CA GLY A 271 -6.41 -13.61 22.52
C GLY A 271 -7.68 -12.92 22.01
N THR A 272 -8.40 -12.19 22.87
CA THR A 272 -9.59 -11.45 22.47
C THR A 272 -9.28 -9.95 22.39
N GLU A 273 -9.51 -9.36 21.22
CA GLU A 273 -9.47 -7.92 21.02
C GLU A 273 -10.90 -7.38 20.81
N TYR A 274 -11.14 -6.19 21.35
CA TYR A 274 -12.41 -5.51 21.21
C TYR A 274 -12.24 -4.23 20.39
N PHE A 275 -13.19 -3.99 19.49
CA PHE A 275 -13.29 -2.76 18.72
C PHE A 275 -14.72 -2.21 18.81
N VAL A 276 -14.84 -0.90 18.68
CA VAL A 276 -16.10 -0.25 18.35
C VAL A 276 -16.03 0.27 16.93
N ASN A 277 -17.01 -0.11 16.12
CA ASN A 277 -17.19 0.38 14.76
C ASN A 277 -18.33 1.41 14.76
N PHE A 278 -18.14 2.48 14.01
CA PHE A 278 -19.16 3.47 13.70
C PHE A 278 -19.46 3.43 12.21
N ASN A 279 -20.75 3.46 11.86
CA ASN A 279 -21.20 3.56 10.47
C ASN A 279 -22.29 4.64 10.42
N VAL A 280 -22.10 5.68 9.64
CA VAL A 280 -23.08 6.75 9.44
C VAL A 280 -23.86 6.44 8.18
N ILE A 281 -25.18 6.27 8.33
CA ILE A 281 -26.06 5.76 7.29
C ILE A 281 -27.05 6.83 6.86
N ALA A 282 -27.23 7.01 5.54
CA ALA A 282 -28.30 7.83 4.97
C ALA A 282 -29.65 7.21 5.29
N VAL A 283 -30.54 7.94 5.98
CA VAL A 283 -31.88 7.44 6.34
C VAL A 283 -32.82 7.57 5.14
N GLU A 284 -32.85 8.74 4.53
CA GLU A 284 -33.67 9.04 3.35
C GLU A 284 -32.81 9.04 2.09
N PRO A 285 -33.37 8.67 0.93
CA PRO A 285 -32.63 8.71 -0.33
C PRO A 285 -32.39 10.17 -0.77
N GLU A 286 -31.24 10.40 -1.37
CA GLU A 286 -30.85 11.64 -2.04
C GLU A 286 -30.52 11.34 -3.51
N PRO A 287 -30.44 12.36 -4.39
CA PRO A 287 -29.89 12.15 -5.71
C PRO A 287 -28.51 11.45 -5.62
N LEU A 288 -28.33 10.32 -6.25
CA LEU A 288 -27.12 9.47 -6.27
C LEU A 288 -26.76 8.77 -4.94
N ILE A 289 -27.51 8.98 -3.87
CA ILE A 289 -27.27 8.36 -2.56
C ILE A 289 -28.53 7.61 -2.12
N PRO A 290 -28.61 6.29 -2.24
CA PRO A 290 -29.78 5.54 -1.82
C PRO A 290 -29.91 5.51 -0.28
N ALA A 291 -31.12 5.32 0.21
CA ALA A 291 -31.33 5.04 1.64
C ALA A 291 -30.51 3.80 2.04
N GLY A 292 -29.93 3.82 3.23
CA GLY A 292 -29.05 2.76 3.72
C GLY A 292 -27.59 2.88 3.26
N TYR A 293 -27.25 3.85 2.41
CA TYR A 293 -25.86 4.07 1.99
C TYR A 293 -24.99 4.55 3.17
N GLU A 294 -23.78 3.99 3.27
CA GLU A 294 -22.79 4.38 4.27
C GLU A 294 -22.06 5.66 3.86
N ILE A 295 -22.33 6.75 4.58
CA ILE A 295 -21.75 8.08 4.33
C ILE A 295 -20.34 8.21 4.91
N ALA A 296 -20.11 7.62 6.10
CA ALA A 296 -18.83 7.64 6.79
C ALA A 296 -18.74 6.45 7.75
N TYR A 297 -17.53 6.07 8.09
CA TYR A 297 -17.26 5.01 9.06
C TYR A 297 -15.96 5.27 9.81
N ASP A 298 -15.81 4.62 10.96
CA ASP A 298 -14.54 4.58 11.70
C ASP A 298 -14.50 3.38 12.64
N GLN A 299 -13.31 3.04 13.13
CA GLN A 299 -13.10 1.94 14.06
C GLN A 299 -12.07 2.33 15.12
N PHE A 300 -12.39 2.02 16.38
CA PHE A 300 -11.48 2.24 17.51
C PHE A 300 -11.29 0.97 18.33
N ARG A 301 -10.03 0.67 18.65
CA ARG A 301 -9.69 -0.43 19.56
C ARG A 301 -10.06 -0.04 21.00
N LEU A 302 -10.71 -0.96 21.71
CA LEU A 302 -11.02 -0.79 23.12
C LEU A 302 -9.92 -1.43 23.99
N PRO A 303 -9.43 -0.79 25.04
CA PRO A 303 -8.32 -1.28 25.87
C PRO A 303 -8.81 -2.35 26.89
N VAL A 304 -9.34 -3.45 26.38
CA VAL A 304 -9.81 -4.60 27.18
C VAL A 304 -8.98 -5.82 26.79
N GLU A 305 -7.96 -6.12 27.60
CA GLU A 305 -6.94 -7.13 27.28
C GLU A 305 -6.71 -8.08 28.44
N ALA A 306 -6.30 -9.31 28.13
CA ALA A 306 -5.79 -10.28 29.07
C ALA A 306 -4.49 -10.89 28.54
N GLU A 307 -3.61 -11.29 29.44
CA GLU A 307 -2.39 -12.00 29.10
C GLU A 307 -2.69 -13.33 28.40
N LYS A 308 -1.86 -13.69 27.42
CA LYS A 308 -1.93 -14.98 26.74
C LYS A 308 -1.54 -16.12 27.68
N ASN A 309 -2.12 -17.29 27.49
CA ASN A 309 -1.73 -18.50 28.20
C ASN A 309 -0.42 -19.05 27.64
N THR A 310 0.44 -19.58 28.48
CA THR A 310 1.61 -20.32 27.99
C THR A 310 1.18 -21.60 27.26
N TYR A 311 1.68 -21.79 26.04
CA TYR A 311 1.37 -23.01 25.28
C TYR A 311 2.08 -24.23 25.87
N LYS A 312 1.32 -25.27 26.15
CA LYS A 312 1.83 -26.56 26.64
C LYS A 312 1.53 -27.62 25.62
N ALA A 313 2.58 -28.12 24.97
CA ALA A 313 2.43 -29.13 23.93
C ALA A 313 2.26 -30.54 24.51
N ASN A 314 1.33 -31.27 23.93
CA ASN A 314 1.18 -32.72 24.13
C ASN A 314 1.46 -33.45 22.81
N GLY A 315 2.06 -34.60 22.91
CA GLY A 315 2.38 -35.45 21.75
C GLY A 315 3.54 -36.39 22.02
N PRO A 316 3.88 -37.26 21.06
CA PRO A 316 5.04 -38.15 21.15
C PRO A 316 6.34 -37.33 21.12
N ALA A 317 7.34 -37.79 21.86
CA ALA A 317 8.64 -37.13 21.92
C ALA A 317 9.26 -36.93 20.53
N LEU A 318 9.78 -35.74 20.27
CA LEU A 318 10.49 -35.42 19.05
C LEU A 318 11.92 -35.90 19.10
N GLN A 319 12.44 -36.37 17.97
CA GLN A 319 13.83 -36.83 17.79
C GLN A 319 14.50 -35.99 16.71
N PRO A 320 15.50 -35.16 17.05
CA PRO A 320 16.35 -34.54 16.06
C PRO A 320 17.38 -35.54 15.51
N HIS A 321 17.56 -35.55 14.17
CA HIS A 321 18.53 -36.38 13.47
C HIS A 321 19.20 -35.54 12.38
N THR A 322 20.52 -35.69 12.24
CA THR A 322 21.27 -35.04 11.17
C THR A 322 21.93 -36.09 10.29
N GLN A 323 21.69 -36.02 8.99
CA GLN A 323 22.34 -36.85 7.99
C GLN A 323 22.79 -35.97 6.83
N GLY A 324 24.11 -35.81 6.69
CA GLY A 324 24.66 -34.90 5.68
C GLY A 324 24.19 -33.46 5.87
N ASP A 325 23.56 -32.92 4.82
CA ASP A 325 23.00 -31.57 4.83
C ASP A 325 21.56 -31.51 5.39
N GLU A 326 20.92 -32.64 5.63
CA GLU A 326 19.57 -32.68 6.15
C GLU A 326 19.53 -32.77 7.67
N LEU A 327 18.74 -31.90 8.28
CA LEU A 327 18.40 -31.92 9.70
C LEU A 327 16.92 -32.19 9.81
N THR A 328 16.57 -33.36 10.35
CA THR A 328 15.18 -33.79 10.50
C THR A 328 14.78 -33.81 11.95
N VAL A 329 13.61 -33.24 12.28
CA VAL A 329 12.96 -33.35 13.56
C VAL A 329 11.68 -34.17 13.37
N PHE A 330 11.60 -35.33 13.98
CA PHE A 330 10.52 -36.28 13.68
C PHE A 330 9.93 -36.98 14.90
N SER A 331 8.72 -37.47 14.74
CA SER A 331 8.00 -38.39 15.62
C SER A 331 7.02 -39.21 14.77
N SER A 332 6.18 -40.03 15.39
CA SER A 332 5.06 -40.67 14.68
C SER A 332 4.03 -39.70 14.09
N LYS A 333 4.01 -38.47 14.55
CA LYS A 333 3.05 -37.42 14.15
C LYS A 333 3.66 -36.35 13.27
N VAL A 334 4.90 -35.96 13.53
CA VAL A 334 5.57 -34.78 12.95
C VAL A 334 6.78 -35.23 12.14
N ASN A 335 6.98 -34.63 10.98
CA ASN A 335 8.23 -34.67 10.24
C ASN A 335 8.54 -33.26 9.72
N PHE A 336 9.64 -32.68 10.23
CA PHE A 336 10.11 -31.35 9.86
C PHE A 336 11.55 -31.48 9.37
N VAL A 337 11.81 -31.14 8.11
CA VAL A 337 13.12 -31.32 7.47
C VAL A 337 13.68 -29.96 7.06
N PHE A 338 14.88 -29.65 7.53
CA PHE A 338 15.64 -28.47 7.16
C PHE A 338 16.91 -28.88 6.40
N ASN A 339 17.11 -28.31 5.23
CA ASN A 339 18.33 -28.56 4.45
C ASN A 339 19.34 -27.43 4.69
N LYS A 340 20.47 -27.75 5.30
CA LYS A 340 21.53 -26.78 5.69
C LYS A 340 22.20 -26.16 4.47
N LYS A 341 22.27 -26.84 3.34
CA LYS A 341 22.90 -26.33 2.12
C LYS A 341 22.02 -25.31 1.41
N SER A 342 20.74 -25.61 1.24
CA SER A 342 19.80 -24.68 0.61
C SER A 342 19.26 -23.62 1.57
N GLY A 343 19.36 -23.84 2.89
CA GLY A 343 18.77 -22.96 3.90
C GLY A 343 17.24 -23.02 3.97
N LEU A 344 16.63 -24.07 3.45
CA LEU A 344 15.17 -24.18 3.35
C LEU A 344 14.62 -25.26 4.26
N VAL A 345 13.41 -25.04 4.76
CA VAL A 345 12.58 -26.13 5.27
C VAL A 345 11.98 -26.85 4.08
N THR A 346 12.43 -28.08 3.81
CA THR A 346 12.05 -28.84 2.61
C THR A 346 10.81 -29.72 2.85
N SER A 347 10.45 -30.01 4.09
CA SER A 347 9.22 -30.73 4.45
C SER A 347 8.69 -30.26 5.80
N TYR A 348 7.39 -30.05 5.85
CA TYR A 348 6.64 -29.87 7.10
C TYR A 348 5.37 -30.70 7.03
N LYS A 349 5.44 -31.89 7.65
CA LYS A 349 4.35 -32.86 7.63
C LYS A 349 3.83 -33.12 9.03
N VAL A 350 2.50 -33.06 9.18
CA VAL A 350 1.81 -33.37 10.43
C VAL A 350 0.63 -34.31 10.15
N ASP A 351 0.53 -35.40 10.91
CA ASP A 351 -0.50 -36.43 10.73
C ASP A 351 -0.61 -36.89 9.25
N GLY A 352 0.52 -37.04 8.58
CA GLY A 352 0.63 -37.44 7.17
C GLY A 352 0.35 -36.35 6.13
N THR A 353 -0.10 -35.15 6.54
CA THR A 353 -0.33 -34.02 5.62
C THR A 353 0.94 -33.21 5.41
N GLU A 354 1.46 -33.17 4.16
CA GLU A 354 2.54 -32.28 3.75
C GLU A 354 1.97 -30.89 3.44
N TYR A 355 2.57 -29.86 4.03
CA TYR A 355 2.12 -28.47 3.86
C TYR A 355 2.92 -27.73 2.80
N PHE A 356 4.23 -27.97 2.65
CA PHE A 356 5.03 -27.23 1.69
C PHE A 356 5.03 -27.87 0.29
N LYS A 357 4.77 -27.05 -0.71
CA LYS A 357 4.74 -27.48 -2.11
C LYS A 357 6.17 -27.64 -2.64
N ASP A 358 6.50 -28.84 -3.12
CA ASP A 358 7.77 -29.18 -3.80
C ASP A 358 9.04 -28.78 -3.00
N GLY A 359 8.97 -28.85 -1.68
CA GLY A 359 10.09 -28.50 -0.80
C GLY A 359 10.37 -26.98 -0.72
N PHE A 360 9.47 -26.12 -1.21
CA PHE A 360 9.59 -24.69 -1.10
C PHE A 360 8.99 -24.21 0.22
N GLY A 361 9.71 -24.48 1.31
CA GLY A 361 9.34 -24.06 2.65
C GLY A 361 9.85 -22.67 3.00
N ILE A 362 9.87 -22.37 4.31
CA ILE A 362 10.18 -21.03 4.81
C ILE A 362 11.59 -20.60 4.40
N GLN A 363 11.68 -19.44 3.77
CA GLN A 363 12.93 -18.80 3.38
C GLN A 363 12.87 -17.29 3.58
N PRO A 364 14.03 -16.61 3.77
CA PRO A 364 14.09 -15.14 3.88
C PRO A 364 13.46 -14.44 2.68
N ASN A 365 12.75 -13.32 2.96
CA ASN A 365 12.16 -12.48 1.91
C ASN A 365 12.33 -11.00 2.27
N PHE A 366 13.08 -10.28 1.45
CA PHE A 366 13.39 -8.85 1.62
C PHE A 366 12.94 -8.01 0.41
N TRP A 367 12.21 -8.63 -0.51
CA TRP A 367 11.82 -8.02 -1.78
C TRP A 367 10.31 -8.10 -2.01
N ARG A 368 9.80 -7.10 -2.72
CA ARG A 368 8.47 -7.12 -3.34
C ARG A 368 8.60 -6.90 -4.84
N ALA A 369 7.61 -7.28 -5.62
CA ALA A 369 7.53 -6.84 -7.00
C ALA A 369 7.41 -5.31 -7.02
N PRO A 370 8.19 -4.60 -7.82
CA PRO A 370 8.10 -3.15 -7.89
C PRO A 370 6.74 -2.69 -8.40
N ASN A 371 6.16 -1.69 -7.74
CA ASN A 371 5.02 -0.95 -8.28
C ASN A 371 5.49 0.21 -9.18
N ASP A 372 4.55 0.95 -9.79
CA ASP A 372 4.90 2.06 -10.68
C ASP A 372 5.70 3.15 -9.97
N ASN A 373 5.38 3.46 -8.70
CA ASN A 373 6.15 4.42 -7.90
C ASN A 373 7.57 3.92 -7.60
N ASP A 374 7.75 2.62 -7.35
CA ASP A 374 9.08 2.01 -7.16
C ASP A 374 9.93 2.15 -8.45
N TYR A 375 9.34 1.96 -9.63
CA TYR A 375 10.02 2.21 -10.89
C TYR A 375 10.39 3.69 -11.04
N GLY A 376 9.44 4.59 -10.78
CA GLY A 376 9.64 6.03 -10.89
C GLY A 376 10.73 6.58 -9.98
N ASN A 377 10.88 6.04 -8.78
CA ASN A 377 11.92 6.47 -7.83
C ASN A 377 13.23 5.65 -7.93
N GLY A 378 13.33 4.75 -8.89
CA GLY A 378 14.53 3.95 -9.15
C GLY A 378 14.79 2.83 -8.14
N ALA A 379 13.82 2.44 -7.32
CA ALA A 379 13.97 1.39 -6.32
C ALA A 379 14.50 0.05 -6.88
N PRO A 380 14.09 -0.45 -8.07
CA PRO A 380 14.62 -1.68 -8.61
C PRO A 380 16.15 -1.71 -8.78
N LYS A 381 16.75 -0.57 -9.09
CA LYS A 381 18.22 -0.42 -9.18
C LYS A 381 18.83 -0.09 -7.82
N ARG A 382 18.26 0.89 -7.13
CA ARG A 382 18.75 1.41 -5.86
C ARG A 382 18.74 0.36 -4.75
N LEU A 383 17.71 -0.49 -4.69
CA LEU A 383 17.48 -1.49 -3.65
C LEU A 383 17.70 -2.93 -4.16
N HIS A 384 18.35 -3.12 -5.30
CA HIS A 384 18.56 -4.42 -5.93
C HIS A 384 19.23 -5.46 -5.00
N VAL A 385 20.09 -5.00 -4.08
CA VAL A 385 20.76 -5.86 -3.11
C VAL A 385 19.77 -6.65 -2.23
N TRP A 386 18.57 -6.12 -2.00
CA TRP A 386 17.53 -6.82 -1.23
C TRP A 386 16.81 -7.89 -2.06
N LYS A 387 16.69 -7.67 -3.39
CA LYS A 387 16.26 -8.71 -4.32
C LYS A 387 17.26 -9.89 -4.32
N GLN A 388 18.56 -9.58 -4.35
CA GLN A 388 19.60 -10.58 -4.22
C GLN A 388 19.55 -11.25 -2.84
N SER A 389 19.38 -10.51 -1.76
CA SER A 389 19.28 -11.03 -0.39
C SER A 389 18.11 -12.01 -0.20
N SER A 390 17.08 -11.95 -1.05
CA SER A 390 15.96 -12.90 -1.04
C SER A 390 16.23 -14.18 -1.88
N LYS A 391 17.34 -14.22 -2.64
CA LYS A 391 17.70 -15.34 -3.52
C LYS A 391 19.07 -15.94 -3.14
N ASP A 392 20.05 -15.09 -2.86
CA ASP A 392 21.45 -15.46 -2.65
C ASP A 392 21.82 -15.34 -1.16
N PHE A 393 21.13 -16.06 -0.31
CA PHE A 393 21.44 -16.18 1.12
C PHE A 393 22.19 -17.51 1.39
N HIS A 394 23.06 -17.50 2.38
CA HIS A 394 23.84 -18.67 2.79
C HIS A 394 23.66 -18.97 4.25
N VAL A 395 23.43 -20.24 4.59
CA VAL A 395 23.43 -20.67 6.00
C VAL A 395 24.88 -20.74 6.49
N THR A 396 25.20 -19.92 7.49
CA THR A 396 26.54 -19.87 8.09
C THR A 396 26.65 -20.67 9.39
N ASP A 397 25.52 -20.88 10.07
CA ASP A 397 25.47 -21.64 11.32
C ASP A 397 24.09 -22.28 11.52
N THR A 398 24.08 -23.46 12.15
CA THR A 398 22.86 -24.12 12.60
C THR A 398 23.04 -24.67 14.00
N LYS A 399 22.07 -24.44 14.88
CA LYS A 399 22.07 -24.95 16.25
C LYS A 399 20.77 -25.73 16.50
N VAL A 400 20.91 -26.83 17.24
CA VAL A 400 19.76 -27.65 17.67
C VAL A 400 19.85 -27.86 19.17
N SER A 401 18.74 -27.61 19.85
CA SER A 401 18.59 -27.87 21.29
C SER A 401 17.17 -28.33 21.58
N THR A 402 16.94 -28.77 22.81
CA THR A 402 15.62 -29.21 23.29
C THR A 402 15.22 -28.40 24.51
N GLU A 403 13.99 -27.93 24.55
CA GLU A 403 13.41 -27.15 25.63
C GLU A 403 11.95 -27.58 25.84
N ASP A 404 11.56 -27.96 27.03
CA ASP A 404 10.19 -28.33 27.39
C ASP A 404 9.48 -29.28 26.38
N LYS A 405 10.19 -30.31 25.93
CA LYS A 405 9.76 -31.29 24.90
C LYS A 405 9.70 -30.73 23.47
N ALA A 406 9.93 -29.45 23.24
CA ALA A 406 10.08 -28.88 21.91
C ALA A 406 11.53 -29.01 21.45
N VAL A 407 11.73 -29.07 20.13
CA VAL A 407 13.05 -28.96 19.51
C VAL A 407 13.21 -27.57 18.94
N LEU A 408 14.27 -26.88 19.33
CA LEU A 408 14.67 -25.59 18.77
C LEU A 408 15.72 -25.85 17.70
N LEU A 409 15.43 -25.40 16.49
CA LEU A 409 16.35 -25.36 15.36
C LEU A 409 16.57 -23.89 14.99
N GLN A 410 17.79 -23.42 15.12
CA GLN A 410 18.18 -22.06 14.73
C GLN A 410 19.07 -22.12 13.50
N ALA A 411 18.76 -21.32 12.49
CA ALA A 411 19.59 -21.13 11.31
C ALA A 411 20.00 -19.66 11.20
N THR A 412 21.28 -19.42 10.98
CA THR A 412 21.86 -18.08 10.74
C THR A 412 22.16 -17.96 9.26
N TYR A 413 21.56 -16.97 8.62
CA TYR A 413 21.74 -16.65 7.21
C TYR A 413 22.63 -15.42 7.06
N LEU A 414 23.60 -15.48 6.18
CA LEU A 414 24.30 -14.33 5.63
C LEU A 414 23.61 -13.92 4.34
N LEU A 415 23.12 -12.71 4.29
CA LEU A 415 22.40 -12.13 3.14
C LEU A 415 23.39 -11.50 2.15
N ALA A 416 22.99 -11.34 0.88
CA ALA A 416 23.81 -10.68 -0.14
C ALA A 416 24.18 -9.23 0.25
N ALA A 417 23.34 -8.56 1.04
CA ALA A 417 23.63 -7.24 1.61
C ALA A 417 24.68 -7.24 2.73
N GLY A 418 25.15 -8.44 3.18
CA GLY A 418 26.09 -8.59 4.28
C GLY A 418 25.44 -8.63 5.67
N ASN A 419 24.13 -8.44 5.77
CA ASN A 419 23.39 -8.50 7.02
C ASN A 419 23.19 -9.95 7.47
N LEU A 420 22.96 -10.14 8.77
CA LEU A 420 22.58 -11.45 9.32
C LEU A 420 21.08 -11.53 9.52
N TYR A 421 20.51 -12.67 9.16
CA TYR A 421 19.13 -13.01 9.43
C TYR A 421 19.08 -14.33 10.18
N VAL A 422 18.59 -14.34 11.39
CA VAL A 422 18.54 -15.53 12.26
C VAL A 422 17.10 -15.97 12.36
N VAL A 423 16.82 -17.22 11.96
CA VAL A 423 15.48 -17.81 12.09
C VAL A 423 15.54 -18.97 13.06
N THR A 424 14.69 -18.94 14.07
CA THR A 424 14.54 -20.01 15.06
C THR A 424 13.18 -20.67 14.91
N TYR A 425 13.19 -21.98 14.69
CA TYR A 425 12.00 -22.83 14.67
C TYR A 425 11.88 -23.55 16.01
N LYS A 426 10.85 -23.25 16.81
CA LYS A 426 10.49 -24.02 17.98
C LYS A 426 9.40 -25.03 17.61
N ILE A 427 9.80 -26.27 17.41
CA ILE A 427 8.97 -27.36 16.89
C ILE A 427 8.40 -28.13 18.07
N TYR A 428 7.08 -28.18 18.17
CA TYR A 428 6.39 -28.85 19.27
C TYR A 428 5.93 -30.27 18.90
N PRO A 429 5.83 -31.21 19.87
CA PRO A 429 5.30 -32.56 19.65
C PRO A 429 3.90 -32.62 19.03
N SER A 430 3.11 -31.58 19.18
CA SER A 430 1.79 -31.41 18.57
C SER A 430 1.83 -31.17 17.05
N GLY A 431 2.98 -30.82 16.50
CA GLY A 431 3.16 -30.34 15.13
C GLY A 431 3.09 -28.82 14.98
N VAL A 432 2.78 -28.07 16.03
CA VAL A 432 2.87 -26.60 16.03
C VAL A 432 4.32 -26.18 15.90
N VAL A 433 4.59 -25.13 15.12
CA VAL A 433 5.94 -24.58 14.91
C VAL A 433 5.89 -23.06 15.12
N ASN A 434 6.53 -22.57 16.20
CA ASN A 434 6.78 -21.13 16.32
C ASN A 434 8.02 -20.76 15.51
N VAL A 435 7.93 -19.70 14.74
CA VAL A 435 8.99 -19.17 13.90
C VAL A 435 9.32 -17.77 14.40
N ASN A 436 10.51 -17.62 14.97
CA ASN A 436 11.03 -16.32 15.38
C ASN A 436 12.18 -15.91 14.44
N ALA A 437 12.16 -14.69 13.96
CA ALA A 437 13.16 -14.19 13.03
C ALA A 437 13.74 -12.87 13.52
N ARG A 438 15.08 -12.74 13.43
CA ARG A 438 15.82 -11.55 13.81
C ARG A 438 16.70 -11.09 12.66
N PHE A 439 16.46 -9.88 12.20
CA PHE A 439 17.33 -9.17 11.27
C PHE A 439 18.31 -8.30 12.06
N THR A 440 19.60 -8.45 11.77
CA THR A 440 20.66 -7.66 12.41
C THR A 440 21.40 -6.87 11.34
N SER A 441 21.41 -5.55 11.48
CA SER A 441 22.21 -4.68 10.61
C SER A 441 23.68 -4.81 10.95
N THR A 442 24.53 -4.79 9.92
CA THR A 442 25.99 -4.65 10.07
C THR A 442 26.41 -3.20 10.27
N ASP A 443 25.52 -2.24 10.02
CA ASP A 443 25.77 -0.81 10.04
C ASP A 443 24.90 -0.05 11.07
N MET A 444 24.69 -0.63 12.25
CA MET A 444 23.84 -0.05 13.31
C MET A 444 24.27 1.37 13.78
N GLN A 445 25.50 1.79 13.46
CA GLN A 445 26.04 3.10 13.83
C GLN A 445 26.07 4.11 12.68
N ALA A 446 25.42 3.80 11.54
CA ALA A 446 25.37 4.73 10.42
C ALA A 446 24.67 6.03 10.83
N THR A 447 25.35 7.17 10.65
CA THR A 447 24.82 8.50 10.94
C THR A 447 23.85 8.95 9.85
N GLU A 448 23.00 9.93 10.15
CA GLU A 448 22.10 10.55 9.14
C GLU A 448 22.89 11.11 7.94
N THR A 449 24.09 11.64 8.17
CA THR A 449 24.98 12.14 7.12
C THR A 449 25.42 11.01 6.20
N GLU A 450 25.83 9.86 6.76
CA GLU A 450 26.24 8.69 5.95
C GLU A 450 25.07 8.09 5.19
N VAL A 451 23.88 8.07 5.78
CA VAL A 451 22.63 7.65 5.08
C VAL A 451 22.31 8.60 3.93
N SER A 452 22.43 9.93 4.13
CA SER A 452 22.22 10.94 3.10
C SER A 452 23.23 10.81 1.96
N GLU A 453 24.52 10.60 2.28
CA GLU A 453 25.56 10.38 1.29
C GLU A 453 25.36 9.06 0.54
N ALA A 454 24.98 8.00 1.25
CA ALA A 454 24.61 6.71 0.67
C ALA A 454 23.43 6.84 -0.31
N THR A 455 22.41 7.64 0.05
CA THR A 455 21.28 7.96 -0.84
C THR A 455 21.75 8.63 -2.11
N ARG A 456 22.60 9.65 -1.98
CA ARG A 456 23.17 10.37 -3.12
C ARG A 456 23.98 9.43 -4.03
N MET A 457 24.85 8.60 -3.47
CA MET A 457 25.64 7.65 -4.26
C MET A 457 24.78 6.60 -4.97
N ALA A 458 23.74 6.07 -4.31
CA ALA A 458 22.83 5.10 -4.91
C ALA A 458 22.02 5.72 -6.07
N THR A 459 21.76 7.02 -6.02
CA THR A 459 21.05 7.75 -7.08
C THR A 459 21.94 8.02 -8.28
N PHE A 460 23.20 8.45 -8.08
CA PHE A 460 24.09 8.89 -9.14
C PHE A 460 24.95 7.79 -9.79
N THR A 461 25.19 6.68 -9.09
CA THR A 461 25.98 5.55 -9.61
C THR A 461 25.29 4.19 -9.36
N PRO A 462 24.08 3.99 -9.89
CA PRO A 462 23.36 2.74 -9.69
C PRO A 462 24.14 1.56 -10.28
N GLY A 463 24.18 0.43 -9.54
CA GLY A 463 24.80 -0.82 -9.99
C GLY A 463 26.29 -0.97 -9.64
N SER A 464 26.97 0.07 -9.15
CA SER A 464 28.34 -0.06 -8.62
C SER A 464 28.35 -0.74 -7.23
N ASP A 465 29.50 -1.31 -6.84
CA ASP A 465 29.65 -1.90 -5.47
C ASP A 465 29.46 -0.84 -4.38
N ALA A 466 29.86 0.41 -4.65
CA ALA A 466 29.61 1.52 -3.75
C ALA A 466 28.12 1.82 -3.60
N ALA A 467 27.36 1.82 -4.71
CA ALA A 467 25.90 1.99 -4.67
C ALA A 467 25.18 0.84 -3.96
N ARG A 468 25.62 -0.40 -4.16
CA ARG A 468 25.08 -1.57 -3.44
C ARG A 468 25.32 -1.47 -1.94
N LYS A 469 26.55 -1.12 -1.53
CA LYS A 469 26.90 -0.90 -0.13
C LYS A 469 26.13 0.28 0.46
N ALA A 470 25.91 1.34 -0.32
CA ALA A 470 25.11 2.48 0.09
C ALA A 470 23.63 2.11 0.26
N ALA A 471 23.06 1.35 -0.67
CA ALA A 471 21.66 0.90 -0.59
C ALA A 471 21.39 0.04 0.64
N SER A 472 22.33 -0.78 1.09
CA SER A 472 22.17 -1.56 2.32
C SER A 472 22.05 -0.71 3.59
N LYS A 473 22.44 0.56 3.54
CA LYS A 473 22.35 1.52 4.65
C LYS A 473 21.09 2.36 4.64
N LEU A 474 20.27 2.26 3.58
CA LEU A 474 19.11 3.13 3.39
C LEU A 474 17.85 2.52 3.98
N GLU A 475 17.21 1.67 3.23
CA GLU A 475 15.91 1.10 3.52
C GLU A 475 15.81 -0.32 2.99
N VAL A 476 14.96 -1.11 3.62
CA VAL A 476 14.61 -2.46 3.20
C VAL A 476 13.19 -2.44 2.66
N PRO A 477 12.91 -2.90 1.44
CA PRO A 477 11.53 -2.92 0.92
C PRO A 477 10.57 -3.77 1.74
N ARG A 478 11.07 -4.87 2.31
CA ARG A 478 10.31 -5.85 3.06
C ARG A 478 11.21 -6.60 4.04
N ILE A 479 10.71 -6.92 5.21
CA ILE A 479 11.35 -7.87 6.14
C ILE A 479 10.35 -8.96 6.43
N GLY A 480 10.60 -10.16 5.93
CA GLY A 480 9.67 -11.25 6.05
C GLY A 480 10.26 -12.61 5.68
N VAL A 481 9.36 -13.54 5.46
CA VAL A 481 9.62 -14.86 4.91
C VAL A 481 8.58 -15.17 3.84
N ARG A 482 8.90 -16.13 2.94
CA ARG A 482 7.95 -16.69 1.99
C ARG A 482 8.03 -18.20 1.94
N PHE A 483 6.94 -18.83 1.58
CA PHE A 483 6.85 -20.29 1.34
C PHE A 483 5.66 -20.60 0.43
N ARG A 484 5.63 -21.82 -0.11
CA ARG A 484 4.56 -22.26 -1.03
C ARG A 484 3.77 -23.40 -0.44
N LEU A 485 2.45 -23.29 -0.53
CA LEU A 485 1.49 -24.33 -0.20
C LEU A 485 0.90 -24.92 -1.50
N PRO A 486 0.43 -26.18 -1.50
CA PRO A 486 -0.27 -26.74 -2.65
C PRO A 486 -1.49 -25.87 -3.06
N ALA A 487 -1.75 -25.78 -4.36
CA ALA A 487 -2.83 -24.97 -4.92
C ALA A 487 -4.23 -25.25 -4.31
N ARG A 488 -4.46 -26.46 -3.80
CA ARG A 488 -5.70 -26.79 -3.10
C ARG A 488 -5.92 -26.00 -1.80
N MET A 489 -4.87 -25.38 -1.24
CA MET A 489 -4.93 -24.52 -0.03
C MET A 489 -5.42 -23.12 -0.36
N ASN A 490 -6.42 -23.02 -1.21
CA ASN A 490 -6.88 -21.78 -1.83
C ASN A 490 -7.85 -20.96 -0.96
N ASN A 491 -8.55 -21.59 0.02
CA ASN A 491 -9.46 -20.84 0.88
C ASN A 491 -8.68 -20.08 1.94
N VAL A 492 -8.85 -18.77 1.96
CA VAL A 492 -8.18 -17.86 2.89
C VAL A 492 -9.21 -17.26 3.84
N GLN A 493 -8.95 -17.35 5.14
CA GLN A 493 -9.65 -16.59 6.16
C GLN A 493 -8.62 -15.87 7.03
N TYR A 494 -8.84 -14.61 7.35
CA TYR A 494 -7.90 -13.86 8.17
C TYR A 494 -8.59 -12.87 9.11
N PHE A 495 -7.92 -12.53 10.20
CA PHE A 495 -8.28 -11.47 11.13
C PHE A 495 -7.20 -10.39 11.04
N GLY A 496 -7.52 -9.33 10.33
CA GLY A 496 -6.62 -8.22 9.99
C GLY A 496 -7.39 -7.09 9.32
N ARG A 497 -6.67 -6.14 8.70
CA ARG A 497 -7.30 -5.07 7.91
C ARG A 497 -7.76 -5.57 6.55
N GLY A 498 -8.94 -5.14 6.13
CA GLY A 498 -9.56 -5.55 4.87
C GLY A 498 -10.91 -4.89 4.62
N PRO A 499 -11.70 -5.43 3.64
CA PRO A 499 -11.38 -6.59 2.80
C PRO A 499 -10.35 -6.31 1.69
N GLU A 500 -10.18 -5.04 1.26
CA GLU A 500 -9.27 -4.64 0.21
C GLU A 500 -7.81 -4.77 0.66
N GLU A 501 -6.90 -5.01 -0.31
CA GLU A 501 -5.47 -4.94 -0.05
C GLU A 501 -5.09 -3.58 0.53
N ASN A 502 -4.13 -3.57 1.41
CA ASN A 502 -3.72 -2.37 2.11
C ASN A 502 -2.23 -2.43 2.51
N TYR A 503 -1.63 -1.26 2.65
CA TYR A 503 -0.21 -1.07 2.93
C TYR A 503 -0.06 -0.09 4.09
N ILE A 504 1.09 -0.02 4.72
CA ILE A 504 1.30 0.78 5.94
C ILE A 504 1.02 2.27 5.77
N ASP A 505 1.06 2.79 4.55
CA ASP A 505 0.76 4.17 4.18
C ASP A 505 -0.63 4.32 3.51
N ARG A 506 -1.37 3.21 3.39
CA ARG A 506 -2.70 3.16 2.77
C ARG A 506 -3.55 2.09 3.45
N ASN A 507 -3.92 2.29 4.70
CA ASN A 507 -4.70 1.32 5.47
C ASN A 507 -5.76 1.92 6.40
N HIS A 508 -5.93 3.23 6.41
CA HIS A 508 -6.95 3.90 7.22
C HIS A 508 -8.36 3.63 6.70
N GLY A 509 -8.50 3.48 5.38
CA GLY A 509 -9.76 3.12 4.73
C GLY A 509 -10.20 1.66 4.92
N THR A 510 -9.38 0.83 5.54
CA THR A 510 -9.69 -0.58 5.84
C THR A 510 -9.84 -0.79 7.35
N ILE A 511 -10.77 -1.63 7.76
CA ILE A 511 -11.03 -1.92 9.17
C ILE A 511 -10.54 -3.30 9.57
N VAL A 512 -10.21 -3.48 10.85
CA VAL A 512 -9.86 -4.77 11.41
C VAL A 512 -11.11 -5.63 11.56
N GLY A 513 -11.12 -6.77 10.89
CA GLY A 513 -12.25 -7.70 10.87
C GLY A 513 -11.84 -9.12 10.53
N VAL A 514 -12.76 -10.04 10.58
CA VAL A 514 -12.57 -11.41 10.09
C VAL A 514 -13.14 -11.50 8.68
N TYR A 515 -12.27 -11.75 7.73
CA TYR A 515 -12.59 -11.80 6.30
C TYR A 515 -12.37 -13.20 5.73
N GLN A 516 -13.14 -13.53 4.70
CA GLN A 516 -13.05 -14.80 3.98
C GLN A 516 -12.94 -14.52 2.49
N THR A 517 -11.96 -15.15 1.84
CA THR A 517 -11.69 -15.00 0.42
C THR A 517 -11.00 -16.25 -0.12
N THR A 518 -10.42 -16.17 -1.30
CA THR A 518 -9.53 -17.20 -1.86
C THR A 518 -8.24 -16.54 -2.35
N ALA A 519 -7.16 -17.32 -2.43
CA ALA A 519 -5.91 -16.85 -2.98
C ALA A 519 -6.06 -16.34 -4.45
N ASP A 520 -6.99 -16.92 -5.21
CA ASP A 520 -7.32 -16.43 -6.55
C ASP A 520 -7.95 -15.01 -6.52
N LYS A 521 -8.75 -14.70 -5.50
CA LYS A 521 -9.45 -13.41 -5.38
C LYS A 521 -8.63 -12.34 -4.67
N MET A 522 -7.52 -12.70 -4.03
CA MET A 522 -6.61 -11.73 -3.43
C MET A 522 -5.72 -11.05 -4.47
N TYR A 523 -5.62 -11.64 -5.67
CA TYR A 523 -4.93 -11.00 -6.79
C TYR A 523 -5.76 -9.81 -7.29
N PHE A 524 -5.16 -8.61 -7.31
CA PHE A 524 -5.75 -7.44 -7.94
C PHE A 524 -5.14 -7.20 -9.32
N ASN A 525 -6.01 -6.96 -10.29
CA ASN A 525 -5.68 -6.91 -11.70
C ASN A 525 -5.33 -5.47 -12.14
N TYR A 526 -4.25 -4.91 -11.60
CA TYR A 526 -3.73 -3.63 -12.12
C TYR A 526 -3.41 -3.76 -13.61
N VAL A 527 -3.70 -2.72 -14.41
CA VAL A 527 -3.48 -2.73 -15.87
C VAL A 527 -2.08 -3.20 -16.23
N ARG A 528 -1.07 -2.72 -15.50
CA ARG A 528 0.28 -3.28 -15.47
C ARG A 528 0.46 -4.11 -14.21
N PRO A 529 0.69 -5.44 -14.31
CA PRO A 529 0.94 -6.29 -13.16
C PRO A 529 2.12 -5.80 -12.32
N GLN A 530 1.94 -5.73 -11.02
CA GLN A 530 2.89 -5.20 -10.05
C GLN A 530 2.58 -5.75 -8.66
N GLU A 531 3.28 -5.33 -7.59
CA GLU A 531 2.95 -5.71 -6.21
C GLU A 531 1.45 -5.55 -5.94
N ASN A 532 0.83 -6.56 -5.33
CA ASN A 532 -0.60 -6.55 -5.00
C ASN A 532 -0.93 -7.58 -3.91
N GLY A 533 -2.17 -7.52 -3.39
CA GLY A 533 -2.74 -8.51 -2.48
C GLY A 533 -2.17 -8.48 -1.06
N HIS A 534 -1.47 -7.42 -0.64
CA HIS A 534 -0.94 -7.30 0.71
C HIS A 534 -2.01 -6.85 1.71
N HIS A 535 -1.95 -7.38 2.94
CA HIS A 535 -2.83 -7.01 4.05
C HIS A 535 -2.00 -6.75 5.31
N THR A 536 -2.27 -5.65 5.98
CA THR A 536 -1.57 -5.24 7.21
C THR A 536 -2.33 -5.62 8.47
N ASP A 537 -1.70 -5.45 9.62
CA ASP A 537 -2.29 -5.60 10.96
C ASP A 537 -3.00 -6.94 11.14
N THR A 538 -2.41 -8.02 10.62
CA THR A 538 -2.98 -9.37 10.69
C THR A 538 -2.59 -10.06 11.98
N ARG A 539 -3.60 -10.60 12.70
CA ARG A 539 -3.45 -11.37 13.92
C ARG A 539 -3.30 -12.86 13.63
N TRP A 540 -4.06 -13.33 12.67
CA TRP A 540 -3.95 -14.68 12.14
C TRP A 540 -4.55 -14.78 10.74
N LEU A 541 -4.08 -15.74 9.98
CA LEU A 541 -4.71 -16.18 8.73
C LEU A 541 -4.70 -17.70 8.65
N THR A 542 -5.64 -18.25 7.88
CA THR A 542 -5.69 -19.68 7.55
C THR A 542 -5.70 -19.88 6.06
N LEU A 543 -5.00 -20.90 5.61
CA LEU A 543 -5.12 -21.41 4.26
C LEU A 543 -5.59 -22.87 4.35
N SER A 544 -6.65 -23.20 3.63
CA SER A 544 -7.26 -24.51 3.72
C SER A 544 -7.78 -25.03 2.38
N PRO A 545 -7.78 -26.37 2.18
CA PRO A 545 -8.51 -26.97 1.10
C PRO A 545 -10.01 -27.00 1.39
N ASN A 546 -10.83 -27.34 0.40
CA ASN A 546 -12.25 -27.56 0.60
C ASN A 546 -12.56 -28.70 1.59
N LYS A 547 -11.66 -29.69 1.66
CA LYS A 547 -11.73 -30.81 2.60
C LYS A 547 -10.32 -31.17 3.09
N GLY A 548 -10.20 -31.46 4.39
CA GLY A 548 -8.92 -31.85 5.01
C GLY A 548 -8.33 -30.78 5.92
N SER A 549 -7.08 -30.97 6.33
CA SER A 549 -6.38 -30.09 7.23
C SER A 549 -5.89 -28.84 6.52
N GLY A 550 -6.10 -27.68 7.13
CA GLY A 550 -5.53 -26.39 6.76
C GLY A 550 -4.31 -26.05 7.60
N LEU A 551 -3.73 -24.91 7.32
CA LEU A 551 -2.63 -24.32 8.06
C LEU A 551 -3.04 -22.92 8.52
N ALA A 552 -2.96 -22.67 9.83
CA ALA A 552 -3.08 -21.34 10.39
C ALA A 552 -1.69 -20.75 10.62
N ILE A 553 -1.58 -19.45 10.35
CA ILE A 553 -0.43 -18.60 10.69
C ILE A 553 -0.93 -17.62 11.74
N VAL A 554 -0.43 -17.74 12.96
CA VAL A 554 -0.83 -16.91 14.11
C VAL A 554 0.33 -15.98 14.44
N ALA A 555 0.10 -14.70 14.37
CA ALA A 555 1.13 -13.69 14.66
C ALA A 555 1.47 -13.62 16.16
N ASP A 556 2.73 -13.48 16.48
CA ASP A 556 3.17 -13.21 17.85
C ASP A 556 2.80 -11.78 18.27
N SER A 557 2.92 -10.86 17.32
CA SER A 557 2.37 -9.50 17.33
C SER A 557 1.51 -9.28 16.08
N LEU A 558 1.58 -8.14 15.41
CA LEU A 558 0.91 -7.93 14.12
C LEU A 558 1.89 -8.22 12.97
N VAL A 559 1.40 -8.85 11.91
CA VAL A 559 2.15 -9.12 10.68
C VAL A 559 1.40 -8.61 9.46
N GLY A 560 2.14 -8.39 8.37
CA GLY A 560 1.58 -8.28 7.05
C GLY A 560 1.59 -9.63 6.33
N PHE A 561 0.74 -9.81 5.33
CA PHE A 561 0.79 -11.02 4.49
C PHE A 561 0.30 -10.79 3.08
N ASN A 562 0.78 -11.62 2.14
CA ASN A 562 0.19 -11.88 0.83
C ASN A 562 -0.07 -13.39 0.74
N ALA A 563 -1.13 -13.81 0.04
CA ALA A 563 -1.40 -15.20 -0.26
C ALA A 563 -1.98 -15.32 -1.68
N LEU A 564 -1.11 -15.49 -2.67
CA LEU A 564 -1.46 -15.42 -4.08
C LEU A 564 -1.18 -16.73 -4.81
N ARG A 565 -1.94 -16.99 -5.89
CA ARG A 565 -1.65 -18.09 -6.82
C ARG A 565 -0.49 -17.80 -7.78
N ASN A 566 0.27 -16.74 -7.48
CA ASN A 566 1.40 -16.24 -8.27
C ASN A 566 2.59 -16.02 -7.35
N SER A 567 3.78 -16.05 -7.92
CA SER A 567 4.99 -15.67 -7.20
C SER A 567 5.31 -14.18 -7.38
N ILE A 568 6.17 -13.64 -6.50
CA ILE A 568 6.70 -12.28 -6.66
C ILE A 568 7.31 -12.09 -8.05
N GLU A 569 7.99 -13.12 -8.57
CA GLU A 569 8.65 -13.10 -9.89
C GLU A 569 7.68 -12.99 -11.07
N ASP A 570 6.42 -13.40 -10.92
CA ASP A 570 5.41 -13.23 -11.96
C ASP A 570 5.05 -11.75 -12.20
N PHE A 571 5.26 -10.90 -11.21
CA PHE A 571 4.99 -9.47 -11.25
C PHE A 571 6.24 -8.61 -11.38
N ASP A 572 7.43 -9.19 -11.14
CA ASP A 572 8.70 -8.50 -11.16
C ASP A 572 9.44 -8.81 -12.46
N SER A 573 9.38 -7.91 -13.42
CA SER A 573 10.21 -8.01 -14.62
C SER A 573 11.68 -7.77 -14.24
N GLU A 574 12.52 -8.81 -14.30
CA GLU A 574 13.97 -8.71 -14.00
C GLU A 574 14.69 -7.69 -14.88
N GLU A 575 14.09 -7.38 -16.01
CA GLU A 575 14.65 -6.50 -17.03
C GLU A 575 13.87 -5.18 -17.13
N ALA A 576 13.25 -4.72 -16.05
CA ALA A 576 12.51 -3.46 -16.05
C ALA A 576 13.39 -2.33 -16.62
N LEU A 577 12.94 -1.77 -17.72
CA LEU A 577 13.52 -0.55 -18.23
C LEU A 577 13.33 0.57 -17.19
N PRO A 578 14.24 1.55 -17.18
CA PRO A 578 13.96 2.79 -16.52
C PRO A 578 12.60 3.30 -17.01
N HIS A 579 11.80 3.82 -16.08
CA HIS A 579 10.56 4.51 -16.40
C HIS A 579 10.81 5.54 -17.52
N PRO A 580 9.91 5.75 -18.48
CA PRO A 580 10.11 6.73 -19.57
C PRO A 580 10.58 8.11 -19.09
N TYR A 581 10.12 8.58 -17.92
CA TYR A 581 10.63 9.82 -17.32
C TYR A 581 12.10 9.80 -16.89
N GLN A 582 12.73 8.65 -16.80
CA GLN A 582 14.19 8.56 -16.59
C GLN A 582 15.01 8.78 -17.88
N TRP A 583 14.37 8.98 -19.03
CA TRP A 583 15.03 9.35 -20.28
C TRP A 583 15.86 10.63 -20.14
N ASN A 584 15.52 11.51 -19.20
CA ASN A 584 16.34 12.68 -18.88
C ASN A 584 17.73 12.32 -18.31
N ASN A 585 17.96 11.07 -17.95
CA ASN A 585 19.24 10.55 -17.45
C ASN A 585 20.06 9.82 -18.53
N PHE A 586 19.55 9.72 -19.76
CA PHE A 586 20.32 9.18 -20.88
C PHE A 586 21.11 10.30 -21.54
N SER A 587 22.35 9.99 -21.93
CA SER A 587 23.14 10.91 -22.73
C SER A 587 22.45 11.16 -24.08
N PRO A 588 22.70 12.31 -24.75
CA PRO A 588 22.21 12.55 -26.11
C PRO A 588 22.59 11.45 -27.10
N GLU A 589 23.70 10.74 -26.87
CA GLU A 589 24.15 9.60 -27.68
C GLU A 589 23.30 8.35 -27.43
N GLU A 590 22.90 8.09 -26.19
CA GLU A 590 22.00 6.98 -25.87
C GLU A 590 20.58 7.21 -26.42
N VAL A 591 20.14 8.47 -26.46
CA VAL A 591 18.86 8.88 -27.08
C VAL A 591 18.95 8.83 -28.61
N ALA A 592 20.11 9.20 -29.21
CA ALA A 592 20.31 9.19 -30.65
C ALA A 592 20.56 7.79 -31.22
N ASN A 593 21.11 6.87 -30.42
CA ASN A 593 21.28 5.46 -30.74
C ASN A 593 20.02 4.64 -30.38
N HIS A 594 18.85 5.18 -30.61
CA HIS A 594 17.57 4.44 -30.54
C HIS A 594 17.59 3.31 -31.57
N ASP A 595 18.28 2.24 -31.19
CA ASP A 595 18.31 0.99 -31.92
C ASP A 595 16.87 0.41 -31.93
N GLU A 596 16.44 -0.07 -33.10
CA GLU A 596 15.20 -0.88 -33.21
C GLU A 596 15.16 -2.03 -32.19
N ASN A 597 16.32 -2.51 -31.73
CA ASN A 597 16.45 -3.50 -30.69
C ASN A 597 16.07 -2.97 -29.29
N ALA A 598 16.34 -1.72 -28.98
CA ALA A 598 15.90 -1.10 -27.72
C ALA A 598 14.39 -0.98 -27.67
N ALA A 599 13.75 -0.54 -28.76
CA ALA A 599 12.29 -0.49 -28.88
C ALA A 599 11.65 -1.88 -28.81
N ARG A 600 12.25 -2.90 -29.47
CA ARG A 600 11.79 -4.30 -29.37
C ARG A 600 11.97 -4.86 -27.96
N ASN A 601 13.02 -4.47 -27.24
CA ASN A 601 13.25 -4.86 -25.85
C ASN A 601 12.24 -4.17 -24.90
N VAL A 602 11.81 -2.93 -25.18
CA VAL A 602 10.71 -2.28 -24.47
C VAL A 602 9.42 -3.10 -24.61
N LEU A 603 9.04 -3.47 -25.82
CA LEU A 603 7.82 -4.25 -26.09
C LEU A 603 7.86 -5.65 -25.47
N ARG A 604 9.04 -6.30 -25.37
CA ARG A 604 9.20 -7.59 -24.70
C ARG A 604 9.02 -7.54 -23.18
N ARG A 605 9.15 -6.34 -22.59
CA ARG A 605 9.09 -6.11 -21.14
C ARG A 605 7.76 -5.52 -20.69
N MET A 606 6.87 -5.23 -21.63
CA MET A 606 5.52 -4.79 -21.31
C MET A 606 4.73 -5.97 -20.80
N HIS A 607 4.25 -5.86 -19.58
CA HIS A 607 3.43 -6.86 -18.94
C HIS A 607 1.98 -6.40 -18.92
N HIS A 608 1.10 -7.33 -19.25
CA HIS A 608 -0.34 -7.13 -19.24
C HIS A 608 -1.01 -8.19 -18.38
N VAL A 609 -2.23 -7.94 -18.00
CA VAL A 609 -3.03 -8.84 -17.16
C VAL A 609 -3.16 -10.25 -17.73
N ASN A 610 -3.19 -10.40 -19.06
CA ASN A 610 -3.27 -11.67 -19.75
C ASN A 610 -1.94 -12.46 -19.79
N ASP A 611 -0.82 -11.87 -19.36
CA ASP A 611 0.47 -12.57 -19.16
C ASP A 611 0.50 -13.30 -17.81
N ILE A 612 -0.35 -12.89 -16.87
CA ILE A 612 -0.40 -13.48 -15.53
C ILE A 612 -1.34 -14.70 -15.54
N THR A 613 -0.81 -15.83 -15.11
CA THR A 613 -1.59 -17.07 -14.99
C THR A 613 -1.39 -17.70 -13.61
N PRO A 614 -2.47 -18.19 -12.97
CA PRO A 614 -2.35 -18.85 -11.68
C PRO A 614 -1.43 -20.06 -11.74
N ARG A 615 -0.55 -20.19 -10.75
CA ARG A 615 0.36 -21.32 -10.58
C ARG A 615 -0.34 -22.48 -9.84
N ASP A 616 0.32 -23.66 -9.80
CA ASP A 616 -0.17 -24.84 -9.09
C ASP A 616 0.18 -24.82 -7.57
N PHE A 617 0.42 -23.62 -7.04
CA PHE A 617 0.69 -23.36 -5.63
C PHE A 617 -0.03 -22.09 -5.15
N VAL A 618 -0.04 -21.89 -3.85
CA VAL A 618 -0.28 -20.60 -3.19
C VAL A 618 1.05 -20.14 -2.59
N GLU A 619 1.61 -19.03 -3.06
CA GLU A 619 2.76 -18.42 -2.40
C GLU A 619 2.26 -17.53 -1.26
N VAL A 620 2.78 -17.80 -0.07
CA VAL A 620 2.46 -17.07 1.13
C VAL A 620 3.68 -16.26 1.54
N CYS A 621 3.53 -14.95 1.65
CA CYS A 621 4.49 -14.08 2.31
C CYS A 621 3.93 -13.72 3.69
N VAL A 622 4.78 -13.81 4.71
CA VAL A 622 4.48 -13.33 6.07
C VAL A 622 5.57 -12.35 6.44
N ASP A 623 5.17 -11.13 6.78
CA ASP A 623 6.09 -10.02 6.93
C ASP A 623 5.98 -9.38 8.31
N MET A 624 7.12 -9.07 8.89
CA MET A 624 7.17 -8.09 9.96
C MET A 624 6.61 -6.75 9.48
N LYS A 625 7.11 -6.32 8.31
CA LYS A 625 6.70 -5.06 7.68
C LYS A 625 7.07 -5.07 6.19
N GLN A 626 6.25 -4.42 5.38
CA GLN A 626 6.55 -4.01 4.02
C GLN A 626 6.48 -2.49 3.96
N GLN A 627 7.39 -1.83 3.24
CA GLN A 627 7.36 -0.37 3.10
C GLN A 627 6.09 0.10 2.37
N GLY A 628 5.75 1.38 2.52
CA GLY A 628 4.66 2.02 1.81
C GLY A 628 4.74 1.87 0.29
N VAL A 629 3.61 1.95 -0.39
CA VAL A 629 3.51 1.87 -1.87
C VAL A 629 3.62 3.23 -2.53
N GLY A 630 3.31 4.28 -1.77
CA GLY A 630 3.14 5.60 -2.30
C GLY A 630 4.40 6.39 -2.42
N GLY A 631 4.34 7.47 -2.83
CA GLY A 631 4.97 8.72 -3.09
C GLY A 631 3.87 9.62 -3.54
N TYR A 632 4.11 10.90 -3.56
CA TYR A 632 3.11 11.85 -4.03
C TYR A 632 3.03 11.87 -5.56
N ASP A 633 4.09 11.45 -6.22
CA ASP A 633 4.18 11.29 -7.66
C ASP A 633 4.73 9.91 -8.04
N SER A 634 4.72 9.58 -9.33
CA SER A 634 5.23 8.31 -9.87
C SER A 634 6.54 8.47 -10.66
N TRP A 635 7.29 9.57 -10.48
CA TRP A 635 8.55 9.85 -11.20
C TRP A 635 9.73 10.24 -10.31
N GLY A 636 9.58 10.21 -8.98
CA GLY A 636 10.67 10.49 -8.06
C GLY A 636 10.35 10.35 -6.59
N ALA A 637 9.13 10.63 -6.18
CA ALA A 637 8.72 10.57 -4.80
C ALA A 637 8.81 9.14 -4.23
N ARG A 638 9.27 9.04 -3.00
CA ARG A 638 9.32 7.81 -2.22
C ARG A 638 8.25 7.84 -1.13
N PRO A 639 7.90 6.69 -0.53
CA PRO A 639 7.10 6.70 0.70
C PRO A 639 7.72 7.63 1.74
N GLU A 640 6.89 8.24 2.57
CA GLU A 640 7.37 9.06 3.69
C GLU A 640 8.36 8.29 4.58
N PRO A 641 9.34 8.95 5.21
CA PRO A 641 10.38 8.27 6.00
C PRO A 641 9.83 7.32 7.07
N PHE A 642 8.71 7.66 7.69
CA PHE A 642 8.05 6.80 8.70
C PHE A 642 7.30 5.61 8.10
N HIS A 643 7.10 5.59 6.78
CA HIS A 643 6.57 4.46 6.01
C HIS A 643 7.67 3.65 5.29
N GLN A 644 8.93 3.98 5.52
CA GLN A 644 10.08 3.18 5.10
C GLN A 644 10.53 2.24 6.22
N ILE A 645 11.37 1.27 5.90
CA ILE A 645 11.98 0.35 6.88
C ILE A 645 13.48 0.64 6.88
N PRO A 646 14.03 1.36 7.87
CA PRO A 646 15.45 1.63 7.94
C PRO A 646 16.30 0.36 8.01
N ALA A 647 17.32 0.25 7.14
CA ALA A 647 18.19 -0.92 7.11
C ALA A 647 19.22 -0.96 8.26
N ASN A 648 19.42 0.15 8.98
CA ASN A 648 20.39 0.32 10.05
C ASN A 648 19.86 0.00 11.47
N ARG A 649 18.81 -0.82 11.56
CA ARG A 649 18.19 -1.21 12.84
C ARG A 649 18.11 -2.72 12.97
N GLU A 650 17.98 -3.19 14.21
CA GLU A 650 17.63 -4.57 14.52
C GLU A 650 16.10 -4.70 14.51
N TYR A 651 15.61 -5.81 13.94
CA TYR A 651 14.21 -6.16 13.94
C TYR A 651 14.03 -7.59 14.44
N ASN A 652 13.09 -7.77 15.36
CA ASN A 652 12.73 -9.07 15.93
C ASN A 652 11.21 -9.27 15.82
N TRP A 653 10.79 -10.40 15.29
CA TRP A 653 9.38 -10.68 15.02
C TRP A 653 9.13 -12.19 14.92
N GLY A 654 7.87 -12.59 14.94
CA GLY A 654 7.56 -14.00 14.85
C GLY A 654 6.09 -14.30 14.57
N PHE A 655 5.86 -15.55 14.24
CA PHE A 655 4.54 -16.13 14.01
C PHE A 655 4.58 -17.64 14.31
N THR A 656 3.40 -18.24 14.41
CA THR A 656 3.27 -19.67 14.69
C THR A 656 2.46 -20.36 13.62
N LEU A 657 2.99 -21.45 13.05
CA LEU A 657 2.29 -22.38 12.19
C LEU A 657 1.50 -23.37 13.01
N VAL A 658 0.19 -23.42 12.83
CA VAL A 658 -0.71 -24.31 13.56
C VAL A 658 -1.54 -25.12 12.57
N PRO A 659 -1.37 -26.46 12.50
CA PRO A 659 -2.26 -27.31 11.74
C PRO A 659 -3.70 -27.22 12.27
N VAL A 660 -4.66 -26.92 11.40
CA VAL A 660 -6.06 -26.67 11.78
C VAL A 660 -7.03 -27.41 10.87
N ARG A 661 -8.23 -27.71 11.38
CA ARG A 661 -9.36 -28.24 10.60
C ARG A 661 -10.43 -27.21 10.30
N SER A 662 -10.36 -26.05 10.95
CA SER A 662 -11.32 -24.95 10.77
C SER A 662 -10.71 -23.61 11.17
N GLY A 663 -11.26 -22.50 10.68
CA GLY A 663 -10.85 -21.15 11.06
C GLY A 663 -11.09 -20.82 12.54
N SER A 664 -12.05 -21.48 13.22
CA SER A 664 -12.26 -21.30 14.65
C SER A 664 -11.05 -21.74 15.49
N GLN A 665 -10.34 -22.77 15.05
CA GLN A 665 -9.10 -23.23 15.72
C GLN A 665 -7.97 -22.22 15.60
N ALA A 666 -7.91 -21.44 14.51
CA ALA A 666 -6.96 -20.35 14.40
C ALA A 666 -7.26 -19.23 15.40
N ALA A 667 -8.52 -18.86 15.55
CA ALA A 667 -8.94 -17.87 16.55
C ALA A 667 -8.67 -18.36 17.98
N GLU A 668 -8.87 -19.65 18.27
CA GLU A 668 -8.52 -20.26 19.54
C GLU A 668 -7.01 -20.27 19.80
N ALA A 669 -6.19 -20.47 18.75
CA ALA A 669 -4.74 -20.48 18.85
C ALA A 669 -4.15 -19.11 19.28
N THR A 670 -4.85 -18.00 19.05
CA THR A 670 -4.41 -16.66 19.52
C THR A 670 -4.39 -16.50 21.04
N GLN A 671 -5.02 -17.41 21.78
CA GLN A 671 -5.03 -17.40 23.26
C GLN A 671 -3.68 -17.77 23.86
N TYR A 672 -2.75 -18.34 23.06
CA TYR A 672 -1.50 -18.89 23.55
C TYR A 672 -0.30 -18.05 23.12
N ASP A 673 0.68 -17.98 24.01
CA ASP A 673 2.06 -17.60 23.71
C ASP A 673 2.86 -18.87 23.42
N TYR A 674 3.46 -18.95 22.25
CA TYR A 674 4.22 -20.09 21.74
C TYR A 674 5.75 -19.88 21.81
N ARG A 675 6.19 -18.71 22.29
CA ARG A 675 7.61 -18.36 22.36
C ARG A 675 8.34 -19.11 23.47
#